data_4545d3bfb469fe62dab6ad42be5c9377
#
_entry.id   4545d3bfb469fe62dab6ad42be5c9377
#
_cell.length_a   1.000
_cell.length_b   1.000
_cell.length_c   1.000
_cell.angle_alpha   90.00
_cell.angle_beta   90.00
_cell.angle_gamma   90.00
#
_symmetry.space_group_name_H-M   'P 1'
#
loop_
_entity.id
_entity.type
_entity.pdbx_description
1 polymer ?
#
loop_
_entity_poly.entity_id
_entity_poly.type
_entity_poly.pdbx_seq_one_letter_code
_entity_poly.pdbx_strand_id
1 'polypeptide(L)'
;MFAKVIVDISHESIDKCFTYRVPTEISLSVGDPVLIPFGRGKKKGYVIGIEELADFPEEKIKDILSPLEKEFSVEKQLLDLAIWMAEEYGTTLNQCLKTVLPVKKKTKNRTKLGKIQYGNPYPAPKLNAEQEEVLFAMQEYFQEEEAPSALLFGVTGSGKTELYLRLIEDCLAKGKEVIYLIPEISLSHQSRMRVEGRFPGQVAVLHSKMSQGERAESMEKCRSGEVKLLLGPRSALFAPFSNLGLIIIDEEQERSYKSETAPRYESRDVARKRGELAKCPVLFGSATPSVNIFREAEEGKVRLFTLKNRAVEGSFLPKLTLIDLRKELEEGNRSIFSKALEEAVLKRLERGEQSILFMNRRGYSPFVSCRKCGKSLNCPHCDVSLTLHKNGMLQCHYCGYSRKLEKKCPNCGSSYISPFGTGTEKLEKICHAVFPKARILRMDGDTTGKKGKYEEILQDFAEEKADILLGTQMIVKGHDFPKVTLVGIMAAEQLFFQSDFQAREYAFQILTQAAGRAGRGKLPGEVLIQSYRPEEEVLELAMEQDYFAFYQSEKKFRKRLEYPPFARMLAIQCSYQEEEFLSLMLEKTIKRIQGTLEKEQAELFGPFPATIYKLKDNFRKIIYIKQESHDIIIRLRNLFVEELRKEDKRSLIQLQFDLL
;
A
#
# COMPACT_ATOMS: atom_id res chain seq x y z
N MET A 1 -28.81 -22.02 26.01
CA MET A 1 -27.64 -21.60 25.20
C MET A 1 -27.98 -20.30 24.50
N PHE A 2 -27.10 -19.35 24.55
CA PHE A 2 -27.26 -18.01 23.96
C PHE A 2 -26.11 -17.69 23.00
N ALA A 3 -26.41 -16.98 21.92
CA ALA A 3 -25.43 -16.53 20.97
C ALA A 3 -25.29 -15.00 21.00
N LYS A 4 -24.03 -14.52 21.04
CA LYS A 4 -23.70 -13.14 20.83
C LYS A 4 -23.61 -12.93 19.32
N VAL A 5 -24.41 -12.03 18.79
CA VAL A 5 -24.52 -11.80 17.35
C VAL A 5 -24.26 -10.35 17.02
N ILE A 6 -23.38 -10.12 16.05
CA ILE A 6 -23.21 -8.81 15.40
C ILE A 6 -24.16 -8.72 14.20
N VAL A 7 -24.92 -7.65 14.12
CA VAL A 7 -25.91 -7.46 13.03
C VAL A 7 -25.21 -6.95 11.79
N ASP A 8 -25.58 -7.44 10.61
CA ASP A 8 -25.02 -6.98 9.32
C ASP A 8 -25.56 -5.59 8.92
N ILE A 9 -25.24 -4.59 9.74
CA ILE A 9 -25.54 -3.16 9.51
C ILE A 9 -24.29 -2.35 9.84
N SER A 10 -23.73 -1.66 8.86
CA SER A 10 -22.53 -0.83 9.04
C SER A 10 -22.90 0.56 9.57
N HIS A 11 -23.32 0.66 10.84
CA HIS A 11 -23.61 1.93 11.50
C HIS A 11 -23.11 1.87 12.94
N GLU A 12 -22.35 2.88 13.37
CA GLU A 12 -21.71 2.91 14.71
C GLU A 12 -22.69 2.63 15.87
N SER A 13 -23.87 3.24 15.84
CA SER A 13 -24.85 3.07 16.93
C SER A 13 -25.39 1.64 17.09
N ILE A 14 -25.19 0.78 16.08
CA ILE A 14 -25.66 -0.60 16.01
C ILE A 14 -24.48 -1.59 16.07
N ASP A 15 -23.26 -1.09 16.05
CA ASP A 15 -22.04 -1.92 16.07
C ASP A 15 -21.74 -2.41 17.49
N LYS A 16 -22.65 -3.23 17.99
CA LYS A 16 -22.56 -3.92 19.28
C LYS A 16 -23.14 -5.31 19.19
N CYS A 17 -22.72 -6.17 20.12
CA CYS A 17 -23.23 -7.53 20.21
C CYS A 17 -24.62 -7.52 20.80
N PHE A 18 -25.51 -8.31 20.20
CA PHE A 18 -26.85 -8.57 20.69
C PHE A 18 -26.96 -10.04 21.07
N THR A 19 -27.58 -10.31 22.24
CA THR A 19 -27.79 -11.67 22.73
C THR A 19 -29.08 -12.21 22.16
N TYR A 20 -29.01 -13.42 21.58
CA TYR A 20 -30.16 -14.17 21.07
C TYR A 20 -30.17 -15.57 21.68
N ARG A 21 -31.37 -16.15 21.90
CA ARG A 21 -31.51 -17.54 22.31
C ARG A 21 -31.28 -18.45 21.07
N VAL A 22 -30.53 -19.51 21.30
CA VAL A 22 -30.34 -20.57 20.30
C VAL A 22 -31.39 -21.64 20.54
N PRO A 23 -32.35 -21.84 19.59
CA PRO A 23 -33.30 -22.93 19.68
C PRO A 23 -32.62 -24.29 19.77
N THR A 24 -33.17 -25.25 20.53
CA THR A 24 -32.57 -26.58 20.73
C THR A 24 -32.36 -27.38 19.44
N GLU A 25 -33.12 -27.06 18.40
CA GLU A 25 -33.11 -27.73 17.10
C GLU A 25 -32.00 -27.16 16.20
N ILE A 26 -31.35 -26.07 16.59
CA ILE A 26 -30.35 -25.37 15.79
C ILE A 26 -28.97 -25.59 16.39
N SER A 27 -28.06 -26.18 15.60
CA SER A 27 -26.64 -26.26 15.94
C SER A 27 -25.90 -25.09 15.30
N LEU A 28 -25.19 -24.29 16.10
CA LEU A 28 -24.43 -23.14 15.69
C LEU A 28 -22.99 -23.21 16.20
N SER A 29 -22.09 -22.67 15.40
CA SER A 29 -20.71 -22.43 15.78
C SER A 29 -20.37 -20.93 15.70
N VAL A 30 -19.33 -20.51 16.41
CA VAL A 30 -18.79 -19.15 16.27
C VAL A 30 -18.34 -18.92 14.83
N GLY A 31 -18.74 -17.80 14.25
CA GLY A 31 -18.53 -17.47 12.84
C GLY A 31 -19.72 -17.78 11.92
N ASP A 32 -20.72 -18.52 12.40
CA ASP A 32 -21.87 -18.87 11.56
C ASP A 32 -22.77 -17.66 11.27
N PRO A 33 -23.24 -17.51 10.03
CA PRO A 33 -24.22 -16.52 9.67
C PRO A 33 -25.62 -16.99 10.08
N VAL A 34 -26.39 -16.09 10.67
CA VAL A 34 -27.74 -16.35 11.16
C VAL A 34 -28.74 -15.31 10.68
N LEU A 35 -29.98 -15.70 10.54
CA LEU A 35 -31.12 -14.82 10.36
C LEU A 35 -31.73 -14.51 11.72
N ILE A 36 -31.82 -13.23 12.09
CA ILE A 36 -32.29 -12.76 13.37
C ILE A 36 -33.45 -11.76 13.27
N PRO A 37 -34.35 -11.68 14.21
CA PRO A 37 -35.33 -10.60 14.31
C PRO A 37 -34.60 -9.33 14.82
N PHE A 38 -34.65 -8.24 14.05
CA PHE A 38 -34.03 -6.97 14.42
C PHE A 38 -34.91 -5.78 14.03
N GLY A 39 -35.23 -4.93 15.01
CA GLY A 39 -36.21 -3.86 14.82
C GLY A 39 -37.58 -4.43 14.43
N ARG A 40 -38.18 -3.91 13.35
CA ARG A 40 -39.46 -4.39 12.78
C ARG A 40 -39.30 -5.46 11.71
N GLY A 41 -38.09 -5.98 11.49
CA GLY A 41 -37.82 -6.90 10.38
C GLY A 41 -36.86 -8.02 10.75
N LYS A 42 -36.39 -8.72 9.72
CA LYS A 42 -35.36 -9.76 9.83
C LYS A 42 -34.06 -9.25 9.23
N LYS A 43 -32.94 -9.55 9.86
CA LYS A 43 -31.60 -9.16 9.39
C LYS A 43 -30.66 -10.34 9.46
N LYS A 44 -29.61 -10.32 8.64
CA LYS A 44 -28.48 -11.21 8.74
C LYS A 44 -27.59 -10.74 9.91
N GLY A 45 -27.01 -11.67 10.64
CA GLY A 45 -25.96 -11.42 11.63
C GLY A 45 -24.93 -12.53 11.62
N TYR A 46 -23.86 -12.36 12.38
CA TYR A 46 -22.81 -13.35 12.57
C TYR A 46 -22.64 -13.66 14.04
N VAL A 47 -22.55 -14.96 14.37
CA VAL A 47 -22.30 -15.43 15.73
C VAL A 47 -20.83 -15.15 16.07
N ILE A 48 -20.59 -14.36 17.11
CA ILE A 48 -19.24 -14.02 17.57
C ILE A 48 -18.88 -14.67 18.91
N GLY A 49 -19.88 -15.25 19.60
CA GLY A 49 -19.69 -15.99 20.83
C GLY A 49 -20.92 -16.83 21.17
N ILE A 50 -20.72 -17.90 21.92
CA ILE A 50 -21.79 -18.78 22.44
C ILE A 50 -21.57 -18.91 23.92
N GLU A 51 -22.64 -18.67 24.72
CA GLU A 51 -22.64 -18.65 26.19
C GLU A 51 -23.77 -19.54 26.73
N GLU A 52 -23.56 -20.12 27.89
CA GLU A 52 -24.60 -20.92 28.57
C GLU A 52 -25.58 -20.01 29.29
N LEU A 53 -25.11 -18.90 29.85
CA LEU A 53 -25.90 -17.94 30.60
C LEU A 53 -26.14 -16.67 29.79
N ALA A 54 -27.30 -16.07 29.96
CA ALA A 54 -27.63 -14.79 29.33
C ALA A 54 -27.09 -13.62 30.19
N ASP A 55 -26.55 -12.61 29.53
CA ASP A 55 -26.16 -11.32 30.14
C ASP A 55 -27.30 -10.31 30.17
N PHE A 56 -28.51 -10.73 29.80
CA PHE A 56 -29.71 -9.91 29.71
C PHE A 56 -30.94 -10.72 30.20
N PRO A 57 -32.02 -10.07 30.70
CA PRO A 57 -33.21 -10.79 31.13
C PRO A 57 -33.78 -11.69 30.03
N GLU A 58 -33.88 -12.99 30.30
CA GLU A 58 -34.26 -14.02 29.31
C GLU A 58 -35.60 -13.76 28.62
N GLU A 59 -36.54 -13.13 29.32
CA GLU A 59 -37.86 -12.77 28.81
C GLU A 59 -37.82 -11.77 27.64
N LYS A 60 -36.73 -11.00 27.55
CA LYS A 60 -36.52 -9.99 26.50
C LYS A 60 -35.64 -10.50 25.34
N ILE A 61 -35.08 -11.70 25.49
CA ILE A 61 -34.19 -12.30 24.49
C ILE A 61 -35.02 -12.97 23.40
N LYS A 62 -34.79 -12.56 22.14
CA LYS A 62 -35.43 -13.15 20.97
C LYS A 62 -34.68 -14.37 20.49
N ASP A 63 -35.40 -15.30 19.84
CA ASP A 63 -34.79 -16.49 19.26
C ASP A 63 -34.12 -16.18 17.89
N ILE A 64 -33.05 -16.91 17.58
CA ILE A 64 -32.52 -17.00 16.23
C ILE A 64 -33.55 -17.66 15.33
N LEU A 65 -33.84 -17.08 14.16
CA LEU A 65 -34.87 -17.59 13.25
C LEU A 65 -34.40 -18.81 12.48
N SER A 66 -33.21 -18.77 11.96
CA SER A 66 -32.57 -19.87 11.22
C SER A 66 -31.07 -19.64 11.03
N PRO A 67 -30.27 -20.70 10.92
CA PRO A 67 -28.93 -20.59 10.34
C PRO A 67 -29.03 -20.22 8.86
N LEU A 68 -27.98 -19.61 8.32
CA LEU A 68 -27.79 -19.35 6.90
C LEU A 68 -26.75 -20.33 6.33
N GLU A 69 -26.54 -20.27 5.02
CA GLU A 69 -25.62 -21.19 4.34
C GLU A 69 -24.18 -21.08 4.90
N LYS A 70 -23.54 -22.20 5.19
CA LYS A 70 -22.18 -22.28 5.77
C LYS A 70 -21.09 -21.69 4.86
N GLU A 71 -21.33 -21.57 3.55
CA GLU A 71 -20.39 -20.91 2.63
C GLU A 71 -20.14 -19.42 2.99
N PHE A 72 -20.99 -18.84 3.85
CA PHE A 72 -20.84 -17.48 4.39
C PHE A 72 -20.32 -17.45 5.82
N SER A 73 -19.92 -18.60 6.40
CA SER A 73 -19.30 -18.65 7.72
C SER A 73 -17.91 -17.99 7.69
N VAL A 74 -17.53 -17.44 8.82
CA VAL A 74 -16.21 -16.84 9.05
C VAL A 74 -15.41 -17.80 9.93
N GLU A 75 -14.25 -18.20 9.48
CA GLU A 75 -13.34 -19.02 10.28
C GLU A 75 -12.94 -18.26 11.56
N LYS A 76 -12.77 -18.98 12.66
CA LYS A 76 -12.49 -18.39 13.96
C LYS A 76 -11.28 -17.43 13.90
N GLN A 77 -10.19 -17.83 13.25
CA GLN A 77 -9.01 -16.97 13.11
C GLN A 77 -9.31 -15.65 12.35
N LEU A 78 -10.17 -15.67 11.34
CA LEU A 78 -10.59 -14.48 10.62
C LEU A 78 -11.54 -13.61 11.44
N LEU A 79 -12.37 -14.22 12.26
CA LEU A 79 -13.22 -13.50 13.20
C LEU A 79 -12.37 -12.77 14.25
N ASP A 80 -11.43 -13.47 14.89
CA ASP A 80 -10.52 -12.89 15.87
C ASP A 80 -9.69 -11.75 15.24
N LEU A 81 -9.25 -11.94 13.99
CA LEU A 81 -8.58 -10.90 13.21
C LEU A 81 -9.49 -9.68 12.96
N ALA A 82 -10.78 -9.90 12.63
CA ALA A 82 -11.74 -8.81 12.42
C ALA A 82 -12.00 -8.01 13.70
N ILE A 83 -12.08 -8.67 14.85
CA ILE A 83 -12.23 -8.01 16.16
C ILE A 83 -11.01 -7.13 16.43
N TRP A 84 -9.81 -7.68 16.29
CA TRP A 84 -8.58 -6.91 16.46
C TRP A 84 -8.50 -5.72 15.48
N MET A 85 -8.86 -5.93 14.21
CA MET A 85 -8.87 -4.84 13.22
C MET A 85 -9.85 -3.72 13.59
N ALA A 86 -10.99 -4.04 14.19
CA ALA A 86 -11.96 -3.04 14.61
C ALA A 86 -11.39 -2.16 15.74
N GLU A 87 -10.71 -2.77 16.70
CA GLU A 87 -10.04 -2.08 17.81
C GLU A 87 -8.86 -1.26 17.32
N GLU A 88 -7.99 -1.84 16.48
CA GLU A 88 -6.78 -1.22 15.99
C GLU A 88 -7.07 0.00 15.12
N TYR A 89 -7.95 -0.15 14.13
CA TYR A 89 -8.21 0.89 13.13
C TYR A 89 -9.43 1.78 13.44
N GLY A 90 -10.07 1.60 14.59
CA GLY A 90 -11.21 2.44 15.04
C GLY A 90 -12.39 2.41 14.07
N THR A 91 -12.70 1.26 13.52
CA THR A 91 -13.82 1.07 12.59
C THR A 91 -14.81 0.06 13.16
N THR A 92 -16.00 -0.02 12.57
CA THR A 92 -17.02 -0.95 13.06
C THR A 92 -16.61 -2.40 12.82
N LEU A 93 -16.94 -3.29 13.76
CA LEU A 93 -16.72 -4.73 13.63
C LEU A 93 -17.41 -5.27 12.37
N ASN A 94 -18.59 -4.75 12.05
CA ASN A 94 -19.30 -5.13 10.82
C ASN A 94 -18.50 -4.79 9.54
N GLN A 95 -17.79 -3.65 9.49
CA GLN A 95 -16.92 -3.30 8.36
C GLN A 95 -15.71 -4.24 8.28
N CYS A 96 -15.13 -4.58 9.42
CA CYS A 96 -14.01 -5.53 9.48
C CYS A 96 -14.45 -6.92 9.06
N LEU A 97 -15.59 -7.41 9.53
CA LEU A 97 -16.16 -8.68 9.08
C LEU A 97 -16.39 -8.71 7.56
N LYS A 98 -16.94 -7.64 7.00
CA LYS A 98 -17.09 -7.51 5.54
C LYS A 98 -15.75 -7.48 4.78
N THR A 99 -14.68 -7.10 5.44
CA THR A 99 -13.34 -7.08 4.84
C THR A 99 -12.72 -8.47 4.83
N VAL A 100 -12.84 -9.21 5.93
CA VAL A 100 -12.28 -10.56 6.07
C VAL A 100 -13.14 -11.65 5.42
N LEU A 101 -14.43 -11.37 5.15
CA LEU A 101 -15.34 -12.34 4.55
C LEU A 101 -14.91 -12.68 3.11
N PRO A 102 -14.65 -13.95 2.82
CA PRO A 102 -14.21 -14.39 1.49
C PRO A 102 -15.31 -14.25 0.44
N VAL A 103 -16.59 -14.39 0.84
CA VAL A 103 -17.76 -14.35 -0.06
C VAL A 103 -18.79 -13.37 0.50
N LYS A 104 -19.13 -12.34 -0.28
CA LYS A 104 -20.08 -11.29 0.15
C LYS A 104 -21.53 -11.53 -0.31
N LYS A 105 -21.71 -12.22 -1.45
CA LYS A 105 -23.03 -12.50 -2.03
C LYS A 105 -22.98 -13.80 -2.84
N LYS A 106 -24.09 -14.52 -2.86
CA LYS A 106 -24.29 -15.68 -3.75
C LYS A 106 -24.33 -15.21 -5.20
N THR A 107 -23.44 -15.73 -6.04
CA THR A 107 -23.45 -15.46 -7.47
C THR A 107 -24.29 -16.53 -8.19
N LYS A 108 -25.30 -16.09 -8.96
CA LYS A 108 -26.21 -17.00 -9.68
C LYS A 108 -25.50 -17.83 -10.79
N ASN A 109 -24.34 -17.37 -11.26
CA ASN A 109 -23.53 -18.07 -12.27
C ASN A 109 -22.13 -18.33 -11.69
N ARG A 110 -21.86 -19.56 -11.30
CA ARG A 110 -20.49 -20.06 -11.17
C ARG A 110 -19.95 -20.21 -12.58
N THR A 111 -19.28 -19.19 -13.09
CA THR A 111 -18.46 -19.33 -14.29
C THR A 111 -17.33 -20.28 -13.90
N LYS A 112 -17.37 -21.54 -14.42
CA LYS A 112 -16.25 -22.45 -14.24
C LYS A 112 -15.01 -21.72 -14.75
N LEU A 113 -14.03 -21.47 -13.86
CA LEU A 113 -12.71 -21.06 -14.31
C LEU A 113 -12.31 -22.01 -15.43
N GLY A 114 -11.98 -21.45 -16.60
CA GLY A 114 -11.48 -22.26 -17.70
C GLY A 114 -10.36 -23.17 -17.19
N LYS A 115 -10.21 -24.36 -17.73
CA LYS A 115 -9.12 -25.28 -17.32
C LYS A 115 -7.85 -24.48 -17.21
N ILE A 116 -7.30 -24.39 -16.00
CA ILE A 116 -6.02 -23.71 -15.73
C ILE A 116 -5.01 -24.44 -16.62
N GLN A 117 -4.54 -23.79 -17.68
CA GLN A 117 -3.36 -24.26 -18.38
C GLN A 117 -2.19 -23.98 -17.43
N TYR A 118 -1.75 -25.04 -16.75
CA TYR A 118 -0.55 -24.96 -15.94
C TYR A 118 0.60 -24.52 -16.86
N GLY A 119 1.34 -23.52 -16.44
CA GLY A 119 2.55 -23.09 -17.14
C GLY A 119 3.53 -24.24 -17.31
N ASN A 120 4.45 -24.11 -18.27
CA ASN A 120 5.55 -25.06 -18.39
C ASN A 120 6.25 -25.21 -17.04
N PRO A 121 6.71 -26.44 -16.67
CA PRO A 121 7.42 -26.67 -15.44
C PRO A 121 8.57 -25.65 -15.27
N TYR A 122 8.58 -24.97 -14.13
CA TYR A 122 9.64 -24.02 -13.80
C TYR A 122 10.64 -24.73 -12.85
N PRO A 123 11.77 -25.24 -13.37
CA PRO A 123 12.73 -25.96 -12.55
C PRO A 123 13.39 -25.00 -11.54
N ALA A 124 13.73 -25.51 -10.39
CA ALA A 124 14.46 -24.77 -9.37
C ALA A 124 15.87 -24.44 -9.86
N PRO A 125 16.25 -23.16 -10.01
CA PRO A 125 17.63 -22.80 -10.29
C PRO A 125 18.52 -23.20 -9.12
N LYS A 126 19.80 -23.43 -9.39
CA LYS A 126 20.80 -23.66 -8.36
C LYS A 126 21.03 -22.36 -7.60
N LEU A 127 21.00 -22.44 -6.28
CA LEU A 127 21.32 -21.32 -5.43
C LEU A 127 22.86 -21.09 -5.41
N ASN A 128 23.27 -19.84 -5.21
CA ASN A 128 24.66 -19.54 -4.89
C ASN A 128 24.91 -19.71 -3.38
N ALA A 129 26.17 -19.69 -2.95
CA ALA A 129 26.53 -19.93 -1.55
C ALA A 129 25.88 -18.96 -0.56
N GLU A 130 25.78 -17.67 -0.90
CA GLU A 130 25.09 -16.65 -0.07
C GLU A 130 23.60 -16.95 0.08
N GLN A 131 22.95 -17.35 -1.00
CA GLN A 131 21.54 -17.72 -0.98
C GLN A 131 21.28 -18.99 -0.16
N GLU A 132 22.17 -19.99 -0.26
CA GLU A 132 22.06 -21.22 0.52
C GLU A 132 22.23 -20.94 2.02
N GLU A 133 23.22 -20.14 2.40
CA GLU A 133 23.46 -19.73 3.79
C GLU A 133 22.27 -18.97 4.38
N VAL A 134 21.75 -17.97 3.65
CA VAL A 134 20.61 -17.17 4.10
C VAL A 134 19.34 -18.02 4.19
N LEU A 135 19.09 -18.91 3.23
CA LEU A 135 17.95 -19.81 3.27
C LEU A 135 17.99 -20.72 4.49
N PHE A 136 19.15 -21.34 4.75
CA PHE A 136 19.35 -22.21 5.90
C PHE A 136 19.08 -21.45 7.22
N ALA A 137 19.68 -20.28 7.38
CA ALA A 137 19.48 -19.46 8.58
C ALA A 137 18.02 -19.02 8.78
N MET A 138 17.28 -18.73 7.69
CA MET A 138 15.84 -18.45 7.78
C MET A 138 15.04 -19.68 8.19
N GLN A 139 15.35 -20.86 7.65
CA GLN A 139 14.68 -22.11 8.00
C GLN A 139 14.87 -22.47 9.48
N GLU A 140 16.07 -22.30 10.03
CA GLU A 140 16.35 -22.48 11.47
C GLU A 140 15.52 -21.50 12.30
N TYR A 141 15.60 -20.19 12.00
CA TYR A 141 14.89 -19.16 12.74
C TYR A 141 13.37 -19.38 12.77
N PHE A 142 12.78 -19.84 11.66
CA PHE A 142 11.34 -20.10 11.58
C PHE A 142 10.90 -21.38 12.33
N GLN A 143 11.83 -22.20 12.82
CA GLN A 143 11.55 -23.35 13.65
C GLN A 143 11.73 -23.08 15.15
N GLU A 144 12.59 -22.13 15.51
CA GLU A 144 12.94 -21.84 16.90
C GLU A 144 11.94 -20.90 17.58
N GLU A 145 11.35 -19.97 16.83
CA GLU A 145 10.49 -18.91 17.37
C GLU A 145 9.00 -19.16 17.06
N GLU A 146 8.12 -18.84 18.00
CA GLU A 146 6.68 -18.87 17.79
C GLU A 146 6.22 -17.61 17.04
N ALA A 147 5.64 -17.78 15.84
CA ALA A 147 5.17 -16.70 14.97
C ALA A 147 6.25 -15.61 14.66
N PRO A 148 7.48 -15.99 14.25
CA PRO A 148 8.57 -15.05 14.06
C PRO A 148 8.30 -14.11 12.87
N SER A 149 8.84 -12.89 12.96
CA SER A 149 8.85 -11.93 11.86
C SER A 149 10.26 -11.70 11.35
N ALA A 150 10.45 -11.79 10.03
CA ALA A 150 11.75 -11.59 9.39
C ALA A 150 11.68 -10.61 8.23
N LEU A 151 12.77 -9.88 8.00
CA LEU A 151 12.98 -9.04 6.81
C LEU A 151 14.11 -9.65 5.97
N LEU A 152 13.79 -10.04 4.73
CA LEU A 152 14.79 -10.38 3.72
C LEU A 152 15.10 -9.11 2.90
N PHE A 153 16.18 -8.44 3.28
CA PHE A 153 16.75 -7.33 2.54
C PHE A 153 17.71 -7.85 1.47
N GLY A 154 17.51 -7.47 0.23
CA GLY A 154 18.42 -7.92 -0.82
C GLY A 154 18.37 -7.00 -2.03
N VAL A 155 19.53 -6.70 -2.60
CA VAL A 155 19.65 -5.85 -3.79
C VAL A 155 18.74 -6.33 -4.92
N THR A 156 18.40 -5.43 -5.84
CA THR A 156 17.60 -5.81 -7.01
C THR A 156 18.30 -6.89 -7.81
N GLY A 157 17.61 -8.01 -8.08
CA GLY A 157 18.20 -9.14 -8.78
C GLY A 157 19.03 -10.10 -7.89
N SER A 158 18.97 -9.99 -6.56
CA SER A 158 19.63 -10.92 -5.63
C SER A 158 18.98 -12.31 -5.55
N GLY A 159 17.82 -12.50 -6.19
CA GLY A 159 17.14 -13.81 -6.18
C GLY A 159 16.21 -14.04 -5.00
N LYS A 160 15.77 -13.00 -4.29
CA LYS A 160 14.80 -13.10 -3.18
C LYS A 160 13.61 -14.02 -3.51
N THR A 161 13.05 -13.86 -4.70
CA THR A 161 11.90 -14.67 -5.15
C THR A 161 12.19 -16.17 -5.12
N GLU A 162 13.42 -16.61 -5.47
CA GLU A 162 13.76 -18.04 -5.40
C GLU A 162 13.80 -18.53 -3.95
N LEU A 163 14.30 -17.72 -3.01
CA LEU A 163 14.28 -18.07 -1.60
C LEU A 163 12.83 -18.18 -1.08
N TYR A 164 11.92 -17.30 -1.53
CA TYR A 164 10.51 -17.44 -1.20
C TYR A 164 9.94 -18.77 -1.72
N LEU A 165 10.23 -19.14 -2.97
CA LEU A 165 9.73 -20.39 -3.56
C LEU A 165 10.27 -21.61 -2.80
N ARG A 166 11.52 -21.59 -2.31
CA ARG A 166 12.10 -22.65 -1.47
C ARG A 166 11.38 -22.76 -0.12
N LEU A 167 11.14 -21.63 0.55
CA LEU A 167 10.40 -21.62 1.82
C LEU A 167 8.94 -22.09 1.64
N ILE A 168 8.31 -21.73 0.52
CA ILE A 168 6.98 -22.24 0.15
C ILE A 168 7.03 -23.75 -0.04
N GLU A 169 8.00 -24.26 -0.77
CA GLU A 169 8.19 -25.70 -1.02
C GLU A 169 8.30 -26.48 0.30
N ASP A 170 9.13 -26.01 1.24
CA ASP A 170 9.27 -26.61 2.56
C ASP A 170 7.97 -26.59 3.38
N CYS A 171 7.24 -25.48 3.31
CA CYS A 171 5.97 -25.31 4.03
C CYS A 171 4.90 -26.27 3.48
N LEU A 172 4.78 -26.36 2.13
CA LEU A 172 3.84 -27.26 1.46
C LEU A 172 4.19 -28.74 1.71
N ALA A 173 5.50 -29.09 1.74
CA ALA A 173 5.95 -30.44 2.05
C ALA A 173 5.55 -30.89 3.47
N LYS A 174 5.45 -29.94 4.42
CA LYS A 174 4.94 -30.17 5.80
C LYS A 174 3.40 -30.21 5.85
N GLY A 175 2.72 -30.17 4.72
CA GLY A 175 1.26 -30.18 4.63
C GLY A 175 0.58 -28.87 5.03
N LYS A 176 1.35 -27.81 5.27
CA LYS A 176 0.82 -26.48 5.66
C LYS A 176 0.47 -25.64 4.45
N GLU A 177 -0.21 -24.52 4.71
CA GLU A 177 -0.75 -23.60 3.72
C GLU A 177 0.01 -22.28 3.71
N VAL A 178 0.05 -21.57 2.57
CA VAL A 178 0.88 -20.38 2.40
C VAL A 178 0.07 -19.24 1.78
N ILE A 179 0.24 -18.04 2.34
CA ILE A 179 -0.18 -16.77 1.72
C ILE A 179 1.07 -16.08 1.18
N TYR A 180 1.07 -15.81 -0.13
CA TYR A 180 2.13 -15.05 -0.76
C TYR A 180 1.57 -13.76 -1.37
N LEU A 181 1.89 -12.63 -0.74
CA LEU A 181 1.45 -11.31 -1.19
C LEU A 181 2.45 -10.75 -2.19
N ILE A 182 1.91 -10.35 -3.34
CA ILE A 182 2.63 -9.59 -4.36
C ILE A 182 1.81 -8.33 -4.67
N PRO A 183 2.45 -7.16 -4.83
CA PRO A 183 1.75 -5.96 -5.27
C PRO A 183 0.99 -6.22 -6.58
N GLU A 184 -0.22 -5.69 -6.69
CA GLU A 184 -1.10 -5.97 -7.84
C GLU A 184 -0.44 -5.64 -9.19
N ILE A 185 0.38 -4.58 -9.21
CA ILE A 185 1.16 -4.15 -10.38
C ILE A 185 2.28 -5.15 -10.72
N SER A 186 2.83 -5.83 -9.72
CA SER A 186 3.90 -6.84 -9.87
C SER A 186 3.37 -8.25 -10.14
N LEU A 187 2.04 -8.47 -10.01
CA LEU A 187 1.38 -9.73 -10.35
C LEU A 187 1.26 -9.87 -11.87
N SER A 188 2.39 -9.84 -12.55
CA SER A 188 2.48 -10.02 -14.00
C SER A 188 2.18 -11.48 -14.39
N HIS A 189 1.83 -11.69 -15.66
CA HIS A 189 1.70 -13.03 -16.23
C HIS A 189 2.97 -13.87 -15.97
N GLN A 190 4.15 -13.27 -16.08
CA GLN A 190 5.43 -13.94 -15.86
C GLN A 190 5.64 -14.39 -14.40
N SER A 191 5.32 -13.54 -13.42
CA SER A 191 5.40 -13.89 -11.99
C SER A 191 4.44 -15.00 -11.64
N ARG A 192 3.23 -14.93 -12.16
CA ARG A 192 2.20 -15.96 -12.01
C ARG A 192 2.66 -17.30 -12.60
N MET A 193 3.12 -17.32 -13.85
CA MET A 193 3.58 -18.52 -14.53
C MET A 193 4.75 -19.19 -13.81
N ARG A 194 5.64 -18.40 -13.19
CA ARG A 194 6.75 -18.92 -12.37
C ARG A 194 6.24 -19.71 -11.16
N VAL A 195 5.27 -19.12 -10.42
CA VAL A 195 4.73 -19.76 -9.23
C VAL A 195 3.86 -20.97 -9.58
N GLU A 196 2.98 -20.84 -10.58
CA GLU A 196 2.12 -21.95 -11.06
C GLU A 196 2.95 -23.09 -11.66
N GLY A 197 4.03 -22.79 -12.39
CA GLY A 197 4.93 -23.80 -12.95
C GLY A 197 5.78 -24.50 -11.88
N ARG A 198 6.03 -23.84 -10.73
CA ARG A 198 6.74 -24.44 -9.59
C ARG A 198 5.84 -25.34 -8.74
N PHE A 199 4.55 -24.98 -8.59
CA PHE A 199 3.58 -25.67 -7.74
C PHE A 199 2.31 -26.02 -8.50
N PRO A 200 2.39 -26.88 -9.52
CA PRO A 200 1.25 -27.18 -10.38
C PRO A 200 0.09 -27.78 -9.57
N GLY A 201 -1.10 -27.22 -9.78
CA GLY A 201 -2.34 -27.69 -9.12
C GLY A 201 -2.51 -27.25 -7.66
N GLN A 202 -1.53 -26.60 -7.04
CA GLN A 202 -1.59 -26.20 -5.64
C GLN A 202 -1.82 -24.70 -5.42
N VAL A 203 -1.89 -23.90 -6.50
CA VAL A 203 -1.93 -22.44 -6.46
C VAL A 203 -3.30 -21.90 -6.85
N ALA A 204 -3.84 -21.02 -6.03
CA ALA A 204 -4.88 -20.07 -6.43
C ALA A 204 -4.29 -18.68 -6.57
N VAL A 205 -4.83 -17.88 -7.49
CA VAL A 205 -4.38 -16.50 -7.72
C VAL A 205 -5.55 -15.56 -7.55
N LEU A 206 -5.33 -14.46 -6.77
CA LEU A 206 -6.28 -13.35 -6.67
C LEU A 206 -5.74 -12.13 -7.40
N HIS A 207 -6.63 -11.38 -8.06
CA HIS A 207 -6.34 -10.07 -8.61
C HIS A 207 -7.60 -9.20 -8.69
N SER A 208 -7.46 -7.87 -8.83
CA SER A 208 -8.59 -6.91 -8.80
C SER A 208 -9.61 -7.10 -9.91
N LYS A 209 -9.18 -7.63 -11.05
CA LYS A 209 -10.02 -7.82 -12.24
C LYS A 209 -10.90 -9.08 -12.20
N MET A 210 -10.75 -9.92 -11.17
CA MET A 210 -11.61 -11.09 -10.96
C MET A 210 -13.04 -10.67 -10.65
N SER A 211 -14.00 -11.37 -11.26
CA SER A 211 -15.40 -11.29 -10.88
C SER A 211 -15.60 -11.77 -9.42
N GLN A 212 -16.72 -11.42 -8.82
CA GLN A 212 -17.05 -11.91 -7.48
C GLN A 212 -17.17 -13.45 -7.43
N GLY A 213 -17.64 -14.08 -8.54
CA GLY A 213 -17.73 -15.53 -8.64
C GLY A 213 -16.37 -16.22 -8.69
N GLU A 214 -15.45 -15.74 -9.52
CA GLU A 214 -14.08 -16.27 -9.60
C GLU A 214 -13.35 -16.14 -8.27
N ARG A 215 -13.54 -15.01 -7.58
CA ARG A 215 -12.96 -14.78 -6.25
C ARG A 215 -13.54 -15.73 -5.21
N ALA A 216 -14.86 -15.95 -5.23
CA ALA A 216 -15.53 -16.87 -4.33
C ALA A 216 -15.04 -18.32 -4.56
N GLU A 217 -14.88 -18.75 -5.83
CA GLU A 217 -14.35 -20.06 -6.16
C GLU A 217 -12.92 -20.25 -5.67
N SER A 218 -12.04 -19.24 -5.85
CA SER A 218 -10.67 -19.30 -5.35
C SER A 218 -10.62 -19.43 -3.83
N MET A 219 -11.48 -18.70 -3.11
CA MET A 219 -11.56 -18.79 -1.65
C MET A 219 -12.11 -20.14 -1.18
N GLU A 220 -13.08 -20.71 -1.91
CA GLU A 220 -13.60 -22.04 -1.59
C GLU A 220 -12.55 -23.13 -1.80
N LYS A 221 -11.72 -23.04 -2.84
CA LYS A 221 -10.58 -23.94 -3.01
C LYS A 221 -9.55 -23.85 -1.89
N CYS A 222 -9.35 -22.65 -1.33
CA CYS A 222 -8.52 -22.48 -0.13
C CYS A 222 -9.19 -23.13 1.10
N ARG A 223 -10.48 -22.93 1.29
CA ARG A 223 -11.24 -23.50 2.43
C ARG A 223 -11.28 -25.02 2.41
N SER A 224 -11.48 -25.60 1.22
CA SER A 224 -11.56 -27.06 1.04
C SER A 224 -10.18 -27.75 1.11
N GLY A 225 -9.07 -26.99 1.09
CA GLY A 225 -7.73 -27.55 1.01
C GLY A 225 -7.35 -28.08 -0.38
N GLU A 226 -8.18 -27.82 -1.42
CA GLU A 226 -7.85 -28.15 -2.82
C GLU A 226 -6.57 -27.43 -3.28
N VAL A 227 -6.38 -26.18 -2.81
CA VAL A 227 -5.15 -25.41 -3.03
C VAL A 227 -4.53 -25.04 -1.67
N LYS A 228 -3.21 -25.06 -1.63
CA LYS A 228 -2.45 -24.77 -0.41
C LYS A 228 -1.60 -23.49 -0.51
N LEU A 229 -1.55 -22.84 -1.65
CA LEU A 229 -0.85 -21.59 -1.89
C LEU A 229 -1.81 -20.57 -2.51
N LEU A 230 -2.00 -19.45 -1.83
CA LEU A 230 -2.73 -18.31 -2.37
C LEU A 230 -1.77 -17.18 -2.71
N LEU A 231 -1.69 -16.84 -4.00
CA LEU A 231 -0.93 -15.73 -4.54
C LEU A 231 -1.86 -14.54 -4.78
N GLY A 232 -1.52 -13.35 -4.30
CA GLY A 232 -2.36 -12.18 -4.59
C GLY A 232 -1.97 -10.89 -3.88
N PRO A 233 -2.78 -9.83 -4.05
CA PRO A 233 -2.59 -8.56 -3.39
C PRO A 233 -3.02 -8.64 -1.92
N ARG A 234 -3.02 -7.50 -1.22
CA ARG A 234 -3.38 -7.39 0.20
C ARG A 234 -4.64 -8.17 0.63
N SER A 235 -5.63 -8.33 -0.27
CA SER A 235 -6.85 -9.08 0.04
C SER A 235 -6.64 -10.60 0.20
N ALA A 236 -5.51 -11.13 -0.23
CA ALA A 236 -5.15 -12.53 -0.02
C ALA A 236 -4.86 -12.85 1.45
N LEU A 237 -4.57 -11.84 2.29
CA LEU A 237 -4.44 -12.00 3.74
C LEU A 237 -5.68 -12.62 4.40
N PHE A 238 -6.83 -12.51 3.78
CA PHE A 238 -8.11 -13.01 4.29
C PHE A 238 -8.50 -14.38 3.69
N ALA A 239 -7.52 -15.14 3.19
CA ALA A 239 -7.77 -16.51 2.75
C ALA A 239 -8.26 -17.37 3.91
N PRO A 240 -9.31 -18.19 3.71
CA PRO A 240 -9.88 -19.04 4.77
C PRO A 240 -9.07 -20.33 4.96
N PHE A 241 -7.75 -20.20 5.10
CA PHE A 241 -6.85 -21.31 5.39
C PHE A 241 -6.99 -21.76 6.85
N SER A 242 -7.02 -23.06 7.07
CA SER A 242 -7.17 -23.67 8.39
C SER A 242 -5.82 -24.06 9.02
N ASN A 243 -4.81 -24.33 8.20
CA ASN A 243 -3.49 -24.76 8.61
C ASN A 243 -2.38 -23.88 8.03
N LEU A 244 -2.53 -22.56 8.22
CA LEU A 244 -1.58 -21.57 7.69
C LEU A 244 -0.19 -21.77 8.32
N GLY A 245 0.85 -21.87 7.48
CA GLY A 245 2.21 -22.16 7.90
C GLY A 245 3.23 -21.09 7.50
N LEU A 246 2.88 -20.15 6.60
CA LEU A 246 3.80 -19.08 6.18
C LEU A 246 3.02 -17.95 5.52
N ILE A 247 3.40 -16.71 5.86
CA ILE A 247 2.95 -15.51 5.16
C ILE A 247 4.17 -14.81 4.58
N ILE A 248 4.18 -14.53 3.28
CA ILE A 248 5.23 -13.76 2.59
C ILE A 248 4.62 -12.47 2.06
N ILE A 249 5.31 -11.35 2.27
CA ILE A 249 4.98 -10.05 1.67
C ILE A 249 6.18 -9.59 0.85
N ASP A 250 6.09 -9.72 -0.48
CA ASP A 250 7.11 -9.21 -1.38
C ASP A 250 6.91 -7.71 -1.65
N GLU A 251 8.02 -6.97 -1.84
CA GLU A 251 8.02 -5.51 -2.00
C GLU A 251 7.21 -4.82 -0.88
N GLU A 252 7.52 -5.15 0.40
CA GLU A 252 6.72 -4.75 1.57
C GLU A 252 6.51 -3.23 1.69
N GLN A 253 7.42 -2.43 1.09
CA GLN A 253 7.35 -0.98 1.07
C GLN A 253 6.25 -0.41 0.15
N GLU A 254 5.55 -1.28 -0.61
CA GLU A 254 4.56 -0.82 -1.57
C GLU A 254 3.35 -0.18 -0.92
N ARG A 255 3.06 1.07 -1.31
CA ARG A 255 1.91 1.83 -0.79
C ARG A 255 0.55 1.15 -1.01
N SER A 256 0.46 0.24 -2.00
CA SER A 256 -0.76 -0.52 -2.26
C SER A 256 -1.14 -1.50 -1.14
N TYR A 257 -0.24 -1.79 -0.22
CA TYR A 257 -0.51 -2.60 0.96
C TYR A 257 -1.29 -1.85 2.04
N LYS A 258 -1.32 -0.52 2.02
CA LYS A 258 -2.23 0.29 2.85
C LYS A 258 -3.62 0.35 2.22
N SER A 259 -4.67 0.12 3.01
CA SER A 259 -6.05 0.28 2.54
C SER A 259 -6.46 1.74 2.49
N GLU A 260 -6.98 2.21 1.35
CA GLU A 260 -7.50 3.58 1.20
C GLU A 260 -8.94 3.73 1.72
N THR A 261 -9.64 2.61 1.92
CA THR A 261 -11.02 2.58 2.43
C THR A 261 -11.07 1.96 3.81
N ALA A 262 -12.07 2.31 4.60
CA ALA A 262 -12.26 1.74 5.95
C ALA A 262 -12.58 0.23 5.88
N PRO A 263 -11.93 -0.57 6.75
CA PRO A 263 -10.84 -0.22 7.64
C PRO A 263 -9.57 0.15 6.85
N ARG A 264 -8.90 1.24 7.27
CA ARG A 264 -7.64 1.68 6.65
C ARG A 264 -6.46 0.88 7.21
N TYR A 265 -6.51 -0.43 7.03
CA TYR A 265 -5.49 -1.31 7.57
C TYR A 265 -4.18 -1.26 6.77
N GLU A 266 -3.09 -1.52 7.49
CA GLU A 266 -1.78 -1.79 6.93
C GLU A 266 -1.55 -3.30 6.83
N SER A 267 -1.20 -3.80 5.64
CA SER A 267 -1.08 -5.24 5.40
C SER A 267 0.02 -5.89 6.23
N ARG A 268 1.08 -5.17 6.58
CA ARG A 268 2.16 -5.67 7.43
C ARG A 268 1.66 -5.99 8.84
N ASP A 269 0.88 -5.10 9.44
CA ASP A 269 0.34 -5.28 10.79
C ASP A 269 -0.70 -6.41 10.81
N VAL A 270 -1.59 -6.43 9.79
CA VAL A 270 -2.58 -7.51 9.63
C VAL A 270 -1.90 -8.87 9.41
N ALA A 271 -0.81 -8.92 8.62
CA ALA A 271 -0.06 -10.16 8.40
C ALA A 271 0.58 -10.68 9.68
N ARG A 272 1.19 -9.79 10.49
CA ARG A 272 1.75 -10.16 11.80
C ARG A 272 0.68 -10.70 12.73
N LYS A 273 -0.43 -9.95 12.86
CA LYS A 273 -1.53 -10.40 13.71
C LYS A 273 -2.10 -11.74 13.27
N ARG A 274 -2.21 -11.96 11.96
CA ARG A 274 -2.61 -13.24 11.42
C ARG A 274 -1.59 -14.34 11.67
N GLY A 275 -0.28 -14.03 11.55
CA GLY A 275 0.81 -14.93 11.90
C GLY A 275 0.77 -15.35 13.37
N GLU A 276 0.54 -14.41 14.29
CA GLU A 276 0.35 -14.67 15.71
C GLU A 276 -0.84 -15.63 15.95
N LEU A 277 -2.01 -15.33 15.36
CA LEU A 277 -3.21 -16.16 15.51
C LEU A 277 -3.03 -17.56 14.91
N ALA A 278 -2.28 -17.70 13.84
CA ALA A 278 -2.00 -18.96 13.17
C ALA A 278 -0.73 -19.67 13.67
N LYS A 279 0.05 -19.02 14.54
CA LYS A 279 1.38 -19.48 15.01
C LYS A 279 2.31 -19.81 13.85
N CYS A 280 2.43 -18.90 12.90
CA CYS A 280 3.25 -19.09 11.71
C CYS A 280 4.15 -17.87 11.43
N PRO A 281 5.32 -18.07 10.77
CA PRO A 281 6.22 -17.01 10.42
C PRO A 281 5.64 -16.04 9.40
N VAL A 282 6.10 -14.77 9.48
CA VAL A 282 5.84 -13.72 8.50
C VAL A 282 7.15 -13.21 7.94
N LEU A 283 7.32 -13.33 6.63
CA LEU A 283 8.50 -12.86 5.91
C LEU A 283 8.18 -11.62 5.09
N PHE A 284 8.87 -10.53 5.39
CA PHE A 284 8.86 -9.30 4.59
C PHE A 284 10.06 -9.32 3.64
N GLY A 285 9.83 -8.99 2.39
CA GLY A 285 10.90 -8.91 1.41
C GLY A 285 10.96 -7.58 0.71
N SER A 286 12.17 -7.01 0.58
CA SER A 286 12.39 -5.74 -0.10
C SER A 286 13.84 -5.56 -0.56
N ALA A 287 14.01 -4.75 -1.62
CA ALA A 287 15.30 -4.18 -2.00
C ALA A 287 15.51 -2.79 -1.39
N THR A 288 14.43 -2.14 -1.01
CA THR A 288 14.38 -0.80 -0.42
C THR A 288 13.36 -0.80 0.71
N PRO A 289 13.64 -1.46 1.84
CA PRO A 289 12.67 -1.61 2.93
C PRO A 289 12.06 -0.29 3.36
N SER A 290 10.85 -0.33 3.91
CA SER A 290 10.28 0.85 4.56
C SER A 290 11.09 1.21 5.81
N VAL A 291 11.17 2.51 6.10
CA VAL A 291 11.86 3.01 7.30
C VAL A 291 11.28 2.38 8.58
N ASN A 292 9.99 2.08 8.57
CA ASN A 292 9.31 1.44 9.69
C ASN A 292 9.84 0.02 9.96
N ILE A 293 9.82 -0.84 8.93
CA ILE A 293 10.25 -2.25 9.10
C ILE A 293 11.75 -2.35 9.36
N PHE A 294 12.55 -1.47 8.74
CA PHE A 294 13.99 -1.47 8.94
C PHE A 294 14.38 -1.00 10.35
N ARG A 295 13.66 -0.02 10.91
CA ARG A 295 13.80 0.35 12.31
C ARG A 295 13.49 -0.81 13.25
N GLU A 296 12.41 -1.53 13.00
CA GLU A 296 12.04 -2.69 13.80
C GLU A 296 13.10 -3.80 13.71
N ALA A 297 13.75 -3.94 12.54
CA ALA A 297 14.89 -4.84 12.39
C ALA A 297 16.12 -4.35 13.17
N GLU A 298 16.39 -3.04 13.18
CA GLU A 298 17.46 -2.44 13.99
C GLU A 298 17.19 -2.61 15.51
N GLU A 299 15.92 -2.56 15.93
CA GLU A 299 15.49 -2.77 17.32
C GLU A 299 15.40 -4.26 17.71
N GLY A 300 15.66 -5.18 16.78
CA GLY A 300 15.58 -6.63 17.01
C GLY A 300 14.17 -7.22 17.08
N LYS A 301 13.13 -6.42 16.77
CA LYS A 301 11.72 -6.88 16.72
C LYS A 301 11.42 -7.72 15.48
N VAL A 302 12.22 -7.54 14.44
CA VAL A 302 12.18 -8.28 13.18
C VAL A 302 13.58 -8.78 12.87
N ARG A 303 13.75 -10.05 12.56
CA ARG A 303 15.07 -10.60 12.21
C ARG A 303 15.48 -10.17 10.82
N LEU A 304 16.66 -9.54 10.69
CA LEU A 304 17.20 -9.12 9.40
C LEU A 304 18.02 -10.23 8.76
N PHE A 305 17.70 -10.60 7.52
CA PHE A 305 18.50 -11.41 6.61
C PHE A 305 18.86 -10.58 5.39
N THR A 306 20.11 -10.68 4.93
CA THR A 306 20.62 -9.81 3.86
C THR A 306 21.23 -10.59 2.72
N LEU A 307 20.85 -10.27 1.49
CA LEU A 307 21.48 -10.71 0.24
C LEU A 307 22.22 -9.52 -0.39
N LYS A 308 23.54 -9.50 -0.30
CA LYS A 308 24.39 -8.39 -0.75
C LYS A 308 24.67 -8.43 -2.24
N ASN A 309 24.70 -9.65 -2.82
CA ASN A 309 25.11 -9.89 -4.18
C ASN A 309 23.93 -10.17 -5.11
N ARG A 310 24.09 -9.87 -6.40
CA ARG A 310 23.14 -10.30 -7.43
C ARG A 310 23.25 -11.81 -7.66
N ALA A 311 22.13 -12.46 -8.00
CA ALA A 311 22.09 -13.90 -8.25
C ALA A 311 22.87 -14.33 -9.49
N VAL A 312 22.97 -13.46 -10.50
CA VAL A 312 23.70 -13.72 -11.75
C VAL A 312 25.04 -13.00 -11.71
N GLU A 313 26.11 -13.78 -11.68
CA GLU A 313 27.48 -13.23 -11.78
C GLU A 313 27.69 -12.51 -13.11
N GLY A 314 28.42 -11.38 -13.06
CA GLY A 314 28.75 -10.57 -14.25
C GLY A 314 27.60 -9.70 -14.77
N SER A 315 26.48 -9.59 -14.05
CA SER A 315 25.43 -8.62 -14.41
C SER A 315 25.91 -7.19 -14.13
N PHE A 316 25.89 -6.35 -15.16
CA PHE A 316 26.30 -4.95 -15.06
C PHE A 316 25.26 -4.12 -14.30
N LEU A 317 25.72 -3.27 -13.38
CA LEU A 317 24.89 -2.19 -12.87
C LEU A 317 24.70 -1.14 -13.97
N PRO A 318 23.48 -0.58 -14.12
CA PRO A 318 23.28 0.50 -15.07
C PRO A 318 24.13 1.72 -14.67
N LYS A 319 24.61 2.46 -15.67
CA LYS A 319 25.23 3.75 -15.44
C LYS A 319 24.16 4.76 -15.12
N LEU A 320 24.21 5.36 -13.92
CA LEU A 320 23.30 6.43 -13.52
C LEU A 320 23.95 7.79 -13.78
N THR A 321 23.21 8.70 -14.38
CA THR A 321 23.68 10.07 -14.66
C THR A 321 22.59 11.06 -14.24
N LEU A 322 22.96 12.02 -13.40
CA LEU A 322 22.10 13.10 -12.96
C LEU A 322 22.31 14.34 -13.83
N ILE A 323 21.21 14.89 -14.35
CA ILE A 323 21.21 16.03 -15.27
C ILE A 323 20.57 17.22 -14.58
N ASP A 324 21.30 18.34 -14.51
CA ASP A 324 20.82 19.60 -13.98
C ASP A 324 20.01 20.38 -15.03
N LEU A 325 18.69 20.35 -14.92
CA LEU A 325 17.80 21.08 -15.83
C LEU A 325 17.91 22.61 -15.71
N ARG A 326 18.55 23.15 -14.67
CA ARG A 326 18.78 24.60 -14.54
C ARG A 326 19.84 25.05 -15.54
N LYS A 327 20.91 24.25 -15.72
CA LYS A 327 21.94 24.50 -16.72
C LYS A 327 21.38 24.45 -18.15
N GLU A 328 20.54 23.43 -18.42
CA GLU A 328 19.81 23.32 -19.69
C GLU A 328 18.97 24.59 -19.98
N LEU A 329 18.27 25.10 -18.92
CA LEU A 329 17.48 26.32 -19.05
C LEU A 329 18.35 27.59 -19.30
N GLU A 330 19.50 27.69 -18.64
CA GLU A 330 20.47 28.78 -18.81
C GLU A 330 21.05 28.77 -20.24
N GLU A 331 21.28 27.58 -20.80
CA GLU A 331 21.72 27.38 -22.19
C GLU A 331 20.60 27.57 -23.22
N GLY A 332 19.37 27.92 -22.78
CA GLY A 332 18.23 28.19 -23.65
C GLY A 332 17.35 26.98 -23.96
N ASN A 333 17.67 25.78 -23.46
CA ASN A 333 16.79 24.62 -23.60
C ASN A 333 15.59 24.74 -22.68
N ARG A 334 14.42 24.98 -23.27
CA ARG A 334 13.12 25.05 -22.55
C ARG A 334 12.32 23.78 -22.69
N SER A 335 12.85 22.76 -23.35
CA SER A 335 12.22 21.45 -23.49
C SER A 335 12.08 20.77 -22.12
N ILE A 336 11.16 19.80 -22.04
CA ILE A 336 11.10 18.87 -20.92
C ILE A 336 12.22 17.81 -21.00
N PHE A 337 12.82 17.64 -22.19
CA PHE A 337 13.95 16.77 -22.42
C PHE A 337 15.25 17.57 -22.35
N SER A 338 16.22 17.09 -21.59
CA SER A 338 17.60 17.56 -21.73
C SER A 338 18.19 17.07 -23.04
N LYS A 339 19.19 17.79 -23.56
CA LYS A 339 19.95 17.39 -24.77
C LYS A 339 20.50 15.96 -24.62
N ALA A 340 21.04 15.64 -23.42
CA ALA A 340 21.58 14.31 -23.13
C ALA A 340 20.53 13.18 -23.20
N LEU A 341 19.33 13.41 -22.68
CA LEU A 341 18.26 12.41 -22.75
C LEU A 341 17.73 12.25 -24.18
N GLU A 342 17.58 13.36 -24.91
CA GLU A 342 17.16 13.33 -26.32
C GLU A 342 18.14 12.52 -27.18
N GLU A 343 19.43 12.80 -27.07
CA GLU A 343 20.50 12.04 -27.78
C GLU A 343 20.51 10.56 -27.37
N ALA A 344 20.32 10.27 -26.07
CA ALA A 344 20.30 8.90 -25.57
C ALA A 344 19.14 8.11 -26.16
N VAL A 345 17.94 8.69 -26.26
CA VAL A 345 16.78 8.07 -26.89
C VAL A 345 17.02 7.84 -28.39
N LEU A 346 17.53 8.85 -29.12
CA LEU A 346 17.82 8.72 -30.53
C LEU A 346 18.82 7.58 -30.81
N LYS A 347 19.89 7.47 -30.02
CA LYS A 347 20.87 6.37 -30.12
C LYS A 347 20.23 4.99 -29.94
N ARG A 348 19.21 4.84 -29.03
CA ARG A 348 18.49 3.56 -28.83
C ARG A 348 17.59 3.26 -30.02
N LEU A 349 16.91 4.26 -30.56
CA LEU A 349 16.10 4.08 -31.77
C LEU A 349 16.93 3.59 -32.95
N GLU A 350 18.15 4.16 -33.17
CA GLU A 350 19.09 3.74 -34.23
C GLU A 350 19.55 2.28 -34.03
N ARG A 351 19.69 1.82 -32.78
CA ARG A 351 20.15 0.45 -32.45
C ARG A 351 19.03 -0.57 -32.34
N GLY A 352 17.78 -0.17 -32.51
CA GLY A 352 16.62 -1.05 -32.26
C GLY A 352 16.49 -1.48 -30.80
N GLU A 353 16.98 -0.66 -29.87
CA GLU A 353 16.86 -0.84 -28.44
C GLU A 353 15.63 -0.09 -27.90
N GLN A 354 15.12 -0.51 -26.75
CA GLN A 354 13.93 0.10 -26.16
C GLN A 354 14.29 1.07 -25.03
N SER A 355 13.42 2.07 -24.84
CA SER A 355 13.55 3.09 -23.78
C SER A 355 12.29 3.15 -22.91
N ILE A 356 12.47 3.37 -21.61
CA ILE A 356 11.39 3.69 -20.66
C ILE A 356 11.53 5.16 -20.27
N LEU A 357 10.45 5.94 -20.42
CA LEU A 357 10.38 7.32 -19.96
C LEU A 357 9.39 7.42 -18.79
N PHE A 358 9.93 7.61 -17.60
CA PHE A 358 9.16 7.67 -16.35
C PHE A 358 8.88 9.09 -15.92
N MET A 359 7.62 9.38 -15.59
CA MET A 359 7.20 10.62 -14.95
C MET A 359 6.24 10.33 -13.80
N ASN A 360 6.48 10.94 -12.63
CA ASN A 360 5.54 10.79 -11.52
C ASN A 360 4.31 11.69 -11.71
N ARG A 361 3.12 11.08 -11.87
CA ARG A 361 1.85 11.82 -12.03
C ARG A 361 0.99 11.83 -10.75
N ARG A 362 1.37 11.14 -9.67
CA ARG A 362 0.52 11.07 -8.49
C ARG A 362 0.55 12.38 -7.70
N GLY A 363 -0.59 13.09 -7.66
CA GLY A 363 -0.89 14.19 -6.77
C GLY A 363 -1.89 15.16 -7.38
N TYR A 364 -3.13 15.15 -6.88
CA TYR A 364 -4.15 16.18 -7.14
C TYR A 364 -3.76 17.56 -6.59
N SER A 365 -2.65 17.65 -5.88
CA SER A 365 -2.19 18.87 -5.22
C SER A 365 -0.87 19.33 -5.82
N PRO A 366 -0.89 20.34 -6.70
CA PRO A 366 0.34 20.85 -7.29
C PRO A 366 1.18 21.53 -6.18
N PHE A 367 2.41 21.07 -6.00
CA PHE A 367 3.40 21.84 -5.27
C PHE A 367 3.95 22.95 -6.17
N VAL A 368 4.50 23.98 -5.56
CA VAL A 368 5.09 25.11 -6.28
C VAL A 368 6.59 25.09 -6.09
N SER A 369 7.31 25.14 -7.20
CA SER A 369 8.78 25.23 -7.21
C SER A 369 9.28 26.31 -8.17
N CYS A 370 10.48 26.77 -7.91
CA CYS A 370 11.17 27.71 -8.79
C CYS A 370 12.09 26.95 -9.74
N ARG A 371 11.88 27.06 -11.04
CA ARG A 371 12.71 26.39 -12.05
C ARG A 371 14.14 26.96 -12.14
N LYS A 372 14.36 28.21 -11.69
CA LYS A 372 15.68 28.83 -11.68
C LYS A 372 16.57 28.30 -10.54
N CYS A 373 16.06 28.25 -9.31
CA CYS A 373 16.83 27.78 -8.16
C CYS A 373 16.43 26.41 -7.62
N GLY A 374 15.45 25.74 -8.27
CA GLY A 374 14.99 24.41 -7.93
C GLY A 374 14.20 24.30 -6.62
N LYS A 375 14.20 25.29 -5.72
CA LYS A 375 13.56 25.21 -4.40
C LYS A 375 12.05 25.14 -4.50
N SER A 376 11.45 24.22 -3.75
CA SER A 376 10.02 24.20 -3.46
C SER A 376 9.66 25.20 -2.36
N LEU A 377 8.39 25.54 -2.25
CA LEU A 377 7.87 26.33 -1.15
C LEU A 377 7.45 25.40 -0.02
N ASN A 378 8.31 25.26 0.99
CA ASN A 378 8.08 24.36 2.13
C ASN A 378 7.39 25.05 3.30
N CYS A 379 6.74 24.26 4.13
CA CYS A 379 6.21 24.67 5.41
C CYS A 379 7.39 24.89 6.39
N PRO A 380 7.46 26.04 7.09
CA PRO A 380 8.55 26.32 8.03
C PRO A 380 8.53 25.45 9.28
N HIS A 381 7.38 24.83 9.59
CA HIS A 381 7.18 24.00 10.79
C HIS A 381 7.34 22.50 10.52
N CYS A 382 6.88 22.04 9.35
CA CYS A 382 6.80 20.60 9.02
C CYS A 382 7.82 20.15 7.98
N ASP A 383 8.51 21.09 7.34
CA ASP A 383 9.50 20.87 6.27
C ASP A 383 8.98 20.01 5.09
N VAL A 384 7.66 20.00 4.88
CA VAL A 384 7.02 19.41 3.71
C VAL A 384 6.60 20.49 2.72
N SER A 385 6.52 20.16 1.43
CA SER A 385 6.09 21.11 0.42
C SER A 385 4.65 21.57 0.64
N LEU A 386 4.42 22.88 0.47
CA LEU A 386 3.07 23.46 0.57
C LEU A 386 2.26 23.11 -0.68
N THR A 387 0.98 22.82 -0.47
CA THR A 387 0.01 22.54 -1.54
C THR A 387 -0.64 23.82 -2.02
N LEU A 388 -0.68 24.03 -3.34
CA LEU A 388 -1.42 25.13 -3.93
C LEU A 388 -2.90 24.77 -4.10
N HIS A 389 -3.77 25.59 -3.51
CA HIS A 389 -5.22 25.48 -3.62
C HIS A 389 -5.77 26.38 -4.73
N LYS A 390 -7.00 26.08 -5.19
CA LYS A 390 -7.69 26.86 -6.26
C LYS A 390 -7.88 28.35 -5.94
N ASN A 391 -7.89 28.71 -4.66
CA ASN A 391 -8.00 30.09 -4.19
C ASN A 391 -6.66 30.86 -4.23
N GLY A 392 -5.59 30.26 -4.76
CA GLY A 392 -4.25 30.85 -4.82
C GLY A 392 -3.47 30.81 -3.50
N MET A 393 -3.98 30.13 -2.47
CA MET A 393 -3.30 29.93 -1.21
C MET A 393 -2.44 28.66 -1.24
N LEU A 394 -1.25 28.77 -0.68
CA LEU A 394 -0.37 27.65 -0.34
C LEU A 394 -0.67 27.21 1.08
N GLN A 395 -0.87 25.94 1.33
CA GLN A 395 -1.22 25.41 2.65
C GLN A 395 -0.45 24.14 3.00
N CYS A 396 -0.06 24.03 4.27
CA CYS A 396 0.43 22.79 4.87
C CYS A 396 -0.75 22.00 5.45
N HIS A 397 -0.90 20.75 5.05
CA HIS A 397 -1.99 19.89 5.53
C HIS A 397 -1.70 19.24 6.91
N TYR A 398 -0.48 19.38 7.44
CA TYR A 398 -0.14 18.84 8.77
C TYR A 398 -0.33 19.87 9.89
N CYS A 399 0.08 21.13 9.68
CA CYS A 399 0.00 22.15 10.72
C CYS A 399 -0.90 23.35 10.38
N GLY A 400 -1.54 23.35 9.20
CA GLY A 400 -2.44 24.41 8.76
C GLY A 400 -1.76 25.72 8.35
N TYR A 401 -0.42 25.80 8.42
CA TYR A 401 0.28 27.00 7.94
C TYR A 401 -0.14 27.35 6.52
N SER A 402 -0.48 28.63 6.27
CA SER A 402 -0.89 29.08 4.95
C SER A 402 -0.27 30.42 4.57
N ARG A 403 -0.01 30.60 3.28
CA ARG A 403 0.47 31.87 2.70
C ARG A 403 -0.02 32.02 1.26
N LYS A 404 -0.06 33.26 0.75
CA LYS A 404 -0.35 33.49 -0.68
C LYS A 404 0.83 33.06 -1.54
N LEU A 405 0.53 32.60 -2.76
CA LEU A 405 1.54 32.38 -3.79
C LEU A 405 2.05 33.75 -4.28
N GLU A 406 3.34 33.96 -4.13
CA GLU A 406 4.03 35.15 -4.63
C GLU A 406 4.36 35.04 -6.13
N LYS A 407 4.39 36.15 -6.84
CA LYS A 407 4.76 36.19 -8.26
C LYS A 407 6.27 35.98 -8.49
N LYS A 408 7.08 36.14 -7.47
CA LYS A 408 8.54 35.97 -7.50
C LYS A 408 8.97 34.94 -6.46
N CYS A 409 9.99 34.18 -6.77
CA CYS A 409 10.57 33.22 -5.85
C CYS A 409 11.17 33.93 -4.61
N PRO A 410 10.76 33.60 -3.39
CA PRO A 410 11.28 34.23 -2.18
C PRO A 410 12.76 33.94 -1.95
N ASN A 411 13.32 32.88 -2.56
CA ASN A 411 14.73 32.51 -2.40
C ASN A 411 15.66 33.22 -3.39
N CYS A 412 15.27 33.40 -4.67
CA CYS A 412 16.16 33.92 -5.70
C CYS A 412 15.57 35.07 -6.52
N GLY A 413 14.38 35.59 -6.18
CA GLY A 413 13.71 36.70 -6.86
C GLY A 413 13.19 36.40 -8.27
N SER A 414 13.39 35.20 -8.81
CA SER A 414 13.01 34.82 -10.18
C SER A 414 11.50 34.75 -10.34
N SER A 415 11.01 35.13 -11.53
CA SER A 415 9.61 34.94 -11.95
C SER A 415 9.29 33.52 -12.44
N TYR A 416 10.28 32.63 -12.55
CA TYR A 416 10.10 31.23 -12.96
C TYR A 416 9.57 30.33 -11.82
N ILE A 417 8.68 30.89 -10.99
CA ILE A 417 7.96 30.16 -9.96
C ILE A 417 6.59 29.77 -10.48
N SER A 418 6.25 28.49 -10.47
CA SER A 418 4.99 28.00 -10.99
C SER A 418 4.59 26.66 -10.35
N PRO A 419 3.28 26.34 -10.37
CA PRO A 419 2.84 24.98 -10.06
C PRO A 419 3.50 23.99 -11.01
N PHE A 420 3.98 22.87 -10.47
CA PHE A 420 4.58 21.81 -11.25
C PHE A 420 3.52 20.78 -11.65
N GLY A 421 3.40 20.43 -12.93
CA GLY A 421 2.49 19.40 -13.41
C GLY A 421 2.35 19.38 -14.93
N THR A 422 3.12 18.51 -15.59
CA THR A 422 2.85 18.10 -16.97
C THR A 422 2.20 16.71 -16.92
N GLY A 423 1.02 16.54 -17.52
CA GLY A 423 0.37 15.22 -17.59
C GLY A 423 1.05 14.32 -18.63
N THR A 424 0.91 13.00 -18.47
CA THR A 424 1.44 11.99 -19.42
C THR A 424 0.94 12.18 -20.84
N GLU A 425 -0.30 12.66 -21.04
CA GLU A 425 -0.85 12.99 -22.36
C GLU A 425 -0.07 14.13 -23.04
N LYS A 426 0.27 15.18 -22.29
CA LYS A 426 1.06 16.28 -22.84
C LYS A 426 2.49 15.82 -23.13
N LEU A 427 3.06 14.97 -22.27
CA LEU A 427 4.39 14.39 -22.52
C LEU A 427 4.40 13.50 -23.76
N GLU A 428 3.37 12.71 -24.00
CA GLU A 428 3.20 11.89 -25.20
C GLU A 428 3.21 12.75 -26.47
N LYS A 429 2.47 13.86 -26.48
CA LYS A 429 2.47 14.81 -27.60
C LYS A 429 3.86 15.42 -27.86
N ILE A 430 4.60 15.75 -26.80
CA ILE A 430 5.96 16.26 -26.90
C ILE A 430 6.88 15.16 -27.43
N CYS A 431 6.78 13.93 -26.94
CA CYS A 431 7.56 12.79 -27.42
C CYS A 431 7.35 12.56 -28.92
N HIS A 432 6.12 12.60 -29.42
CA HIS A 432 5.85 12.47 -30.86
C HIS A 432 6.46 13.60 -31.69
N ALA A 433 6.53 14.83 -31.13
CA ALA A 433 7.14 15.96 -31.81
C ALA A 433 8.68 15.86 -31.87
N VAL A 434 9.30 15.38 -30.76
CA VAL A 434 10.76 15.26 -30.64
C VAL A 434 11.29 13.99 -31.34
N PHE A 435 10.51 12.88 -31.22
CA PHE A 435 10.87 11.57 -31.79
C PHE A 435 9.83 11.09 -32.82
N PRO A 436 9.71 11.76 -33.99
CA PRO A 436 8.60 11.49 -34.92
C PRO A 436 8.63 10.08 -35.56
N LYS A 437 9.77 9.39 -35.53
CA LYS A 437 9.91 8.02 -36.05
C LYS A 437 9.70 6.95 -34.99
N ALA A 438 9.59 7.31 -33.70
CA ALA A 438 9.44 6.37 -32.62
C ALA A 438 7.99 5.88 -32.48
N ARG A 439 7.84 4.58 -32.26
CA ARG A 439 6.57 3.96 -31.85
C ARG A 439 6.45 4.11 -30.34
N ILE A 440 5.46 4.86 -29.87
CA ILE A 440 5.32 5.23 -28.46
C ILE A 440 4.07 4.52 -27.89
N LEU A 441 4.22 3.84 -26.77
CA LEU A 441 3.13 3.33 -25.94
C LEU A 441 3.04 4.13 -24.66
N ARG A 442 1.82 4.55 -24.29
CA ARG A 442 1.54 5.23 -23.04
C ARG A 442 0.84 4.29 -22.05
N MET A 443 1.36 4.24 -20.82
CA MET A 443 0.84 3.42 -19.74
C MET A 443 0.60 4.24 -18.47
N ASP A 444 -0.63 4.60 -18.24
CA ASP A 444 -1.09 5.32 -17.05
C ASP A 444 -2.50 4.86 -16.64
N GLY A 445 -3.06 5.46 -15.56
CA GLY A 445 -4.39 5.11 -15.07
C GLY A 445 -5.51 5.32 -16.09
N ASP A 446 -5.36 6.28 -17.01
CA ASP A 446 -6.38 6.60 -18.01
C ASP A 446 -6.36 5.56 -19.15
N THR A 447 -5.15 5.11 -19.57
CA THR A 447 -4.99 4.13 -20.65
C THR A 447 -5.26 2.69 -20.20
N THR A 448 -5.06 2.39 -18.91
CA THR A 448 -5.18 1.02 -18.35
C THR A 448 -6.53 0.74 -17.70
N GLY A 449 -7.47 1.67 -17.72
CA GLY A 449 -8.79 1.54 -17.05
C GLY A 449 -9.70 0.44 -17.59
N LYS A 450 -9.50 -0.03 -18.84
CA LYS A 450 -10.27 -1.14 -19.43
C LYS A 450 -9.65 -2.48 -19.10
N LYS A 451 -10.49 -3.52 -18.90
CA LYS A 451 -10.06 -4.90 -18.65
C LYS A 451 -9.15 -5.39 -19.79
N GLY A 452 -7.98 -5.93 -19.47
CA GLY A 452 -7.02 -6.47 -20.43
C GLY A 452 -6.06 -5.44 -21.06
N LYS A 453 -6.35 -4.14 -21.01
CA LYS A 453 -5.52 -3.13 -21.69
C LYS A 453 -4.13 -2.97 -21.08
N TYR A 454 -4.00 -3.19 -19.77
CA TYR A 454 -2.72 -3.20 -19.08
C TYR A 454 -1.81 -4.30 -19.62
N GLU A 455 -2.32 -5.52 -19.70
CA GLU A 455 -1.61 -6.70 -20.19
C GLU A 455 -1.26 -6.56 -21.67
N GLU A 456 -2.19 -6.02 -22.47
CA GLU A 456 -1.99 -5.77 -23.90
C GLU A 456 -0.81 -4.80 -24.14
N ILE A 457 -0.75 -3.66 -23.42
CA ILE A 457 0.33 -2.68 -23.55
C ILE A 457 1.68 -3.32 -23.20
N LEU A 458 1.73 -4.11 -22.13
CA LEU A 458 2.96 -4.79 -21.73
C LEU A 458 3.40 -5.86 -22.71
N GLN A 459 2.46 -6.61 -23.25
CA GLN A 459 2.74 -7.61 -24.26
C GLN A 459 3.24 -6.97 -25.56
N ASP A 460 2.58 -5.91 -26.02
CA ASP A 460 3.00 -5.18 -27.23
C ASP A 460 4.41 -4.59 -27.05
N PHE A 461 4.75 -4.11 -25.85
CA PHE A 461 6.09 -3.63 -25.57
C PHE A 461 7.12 -4.77 -25.49
N ALA A 462 6.77 -5.89 -24.86
CA ALA A 462 7.63 -7.07 -24.79
C ALA A 462 7.88 -7.72 -26.17
N GLU A 463 6.90 -7.65 -27.06
CA GLU A 463 6.97 -8.12 -28.46
C GLU A 463 7.64 -7.09 -29.41
N GLU A 464 8.27 -6.04 -28.87
CA GLU A 464 8.99 -5.01 -29.61
C GLU A 464 8.13 -4.23 -30.63
N LYS A 465 6.80 -4.17 -30.40
CA LYS A 465 5.89 -3.35 -31.21
C LYS A 465 6.01 -1.86 -30.95
N ALA A 466 6.72 -1.47 -29.89
CA ALA A 466 7.03 -0.09 -29.54
C ALA A 466 8.48 0.08 -29.09
N ASP A 467 9.01 1.29 -29.33
CA ASP A 467 10.38 1.67 -29.04
C ASP A 467 10.49 2.43 -27.71
N ILE A 468 9.42 3.17 -27.36
CA ILE A 468 9.37 3.96 -26.14
C ILE A 468 8.12 3.58 -25.35
N LEU A 469 8.31 3.19 -24.08
CA LEU A 469 7.23 3.07 -23.10
C LEU A 469 7.24 4.30 -22.20
N LEU A 470 6.20 5.12 -22.33
CA LEU A 470 5.99 6.32 -21.53
C LEU A 470 4.95 6.06 -20.44
N GLY A 471 5.24 6.42 -19.20
CA GLY A 471 4.21 6.27 -18.17
C GLY A 471 4.61 6.70 -16.78
N THR A 472 3.79 6.26 -15.82
CA THR A 472 3.94 6.53 -14.41
C THR A 472 4.53 5.31 -13.68
N GLN A 473 4.39 5.22 -12.37
CA GLN A 473 4.94 4.13 -11.54
C GLN A 473 4.67 2.71 -12.04
N MET A 474 3.62 2.53 -12.85
CA MET A 474 3.24 1.22 -13.38
C MET A 474 4.33 0.63 -14.29
N ILE A 475 5.14 1.48 -14.95
CA ILE A 475 6.16 1.02 -15.90
C ILE A 475 7.50 0.64 -15.24
N VAL A 476 7.75 1.10 -14.01
CA VAL A 476 9.01 0.78 -13.29
C VAL A 476 8.88 -0.45 -12.40
N LYS A 477 7.70 -1.08 -12.34
CA LYS A 477 7.41 -2.20 -11.44
C LYS A 477 7.11 -3.50 -12.19
N GLY A 478 7.62 -4.63 -11.67
CA GLY A 478 7.13 -5.99 -11.99
C GLY A 478 7.46 -6.58 -13.37
N HIS A 479 8.13 -5.87 -14.29
CA HIS A 479 8.35 -6.34 -15.65
C HIS A 479 9.82 -6.43 -15.99
N ASP A 480 10.16 -7.43 -16.79
CA ASP A 480 11.50 -7.66 -17.32
C ASP A 480 11.47 -7.51 -18.84
N PHE A 481 12.16 -6.49 -19.36
CA PHE A 481 12.26 -6.19 -20.77
C PHE A 481 13.74 -6.22 -21.17
N PRO A 482 14.22 -7.32 -21.76
CA PRO A 482 15.65 -7.50 -22.05
C PRO A 482 16.26 -6.47 -22.99
N LYS A 483 15.43 -5.82 -23.83
CA LYS A 483 15.87 -4.77 -24.79
C LYS A 483 15.82 -3.35 -24.24
N VAL A 484 15.33 -3.17 -23.01
CA VAL A 484 15.34 -1.86 -22.36
C VAL A 484 16.76 -1.56 -21.86
N THR A 485 17.44 -0.67 -22.55
CA THR A 485 18.80 -0.21 -22.21
C THR A 485 18.83 1.22 -21.70
N LEU A 486 17.72 1.97 -21.81
CA LEU A 486 17.61 3.34 -21.31
C LEU A 486 16.38 3.52 -20.44
N VAL A 487 16.57 4.11 -19.26
CA VAL A 487 15.49 4.64 -18.44
C VAL A 487 15.70 6.15 -18.24
N GLY A 488 14.77 6.95 -18.71
CA GLY A 488 14.73 8.39 -18.49
C GLY A 488 13.75 8.76 -17.37
N ILE A 489 14.22 9.37 -16.29
CA ILE A 489 13.39 9.87 -15.21
C ILE A 489 13.19 11.37 -15.39
N MET A 490 11.93 11.75 -15.67
CA MET A 490 11.56 13.11 -15.97
C MET A 490 11.24 13.87 -14.70
N ALA A 491 11.93 14.97 -14.42
CA ALA A 491 11.63 15.85 -13.28
C ALA A 491 11.53 15.11 -11.93
N ALA A 492 12.64 14.55 -11.47
CA ALA A 492 12.73 13.72 -10.28
C ALA A 492 12.21 14.42 -9.00
N GLU A 493 12.24 15.75 -8.95
CA GLU A 493 11.70 16.53 -7.84
C GLU A 493 10.20 16.32 -7.60
N GLN A 494 9.43 15.82 -8.57
CA GLN A 494 8.03 15.45 -8.36
C GLN A 494 7.86 14.28 -7.38
N LEU A 495 8.92 13.51 -7.16
CA LEU A 495 8.88 12.38 -6.24
C LEU A 495 9.00 12.85 -4.78
N PHE A 496 9.90 13.79 -4.49
CA PHE A 496 10.23 14.21 -3.14
C PHE A 496 9.62 15.55 -2.71
N PHE A 497 9.11 16.36 -3.64
CA PHE A 497 8.36 17.58 -3.32
C PHE A 497 6.86 17.30 -3.22
N GLN A 498 6.48 16.44 -2.29
CA GLN A 498 5.08 16.16 -1.96
C GLN A 498 4.77 16.67 -0.56
N SER A 499 3.48 16.94 -0.30
CA SER A 499 2.99 17.31 1.04
C SER A 499 2.84 16.09 1.94
N ASP A 500 3.89 15.26 2.00
CA ASP A 500 3.92 13.98 2.72
C ASP A 500 5.32 13.79 3.32
N PHE A 501 5.40 13.47 4.61
CA PHE A 501 6.68 13.23 5.28
C PHE A 501 7.42 12.02 4.71
N GLN A 502 6.72 11.08 4.09
CA GLN A 502 7.29 9.90 3.42
C GLN A 502 7.78 10.18 1.99
N ALA A 503 7.70 11.43 1.50
CA ALA A 503 8.00 11.74 0.11
C ALA A 503 9.45 11.39 -0.28
N ARG A 504 10.42 11.61 0.62
CA ARG A 504 11.83 11.28 0.38
C ARG A 504 12.06 9.76 0.30
N GLU A 505 11.46 9.02 1.24
CA GLU A 505 11.50 7.55 1.24
C GLU A 505 10.92 6.99 -0.06
N TYR A 506 9.77 7.49 -0.45
CA TYR A 506 9.14 7.10 -1.69
C TYR A 506 9.97 7.44 -2.93
N ALA A 507 10.62 8.61 -2.96
CA ALA A 507 11.51 8.98 -4.04
C ALA A 507 12.69 8.02 -4.16
N PHE A 508 13.37 7.72 -3.04
CA PHE A 508 14.47 6.76 -3.00
C PHE A 508 14.05 5.39 -3.55
N GLN A 509 12.91 4.87 -3.09
CA GLN A 509 12.38 3.58 -3.52
C GLN A 509 12.13 3.53 -5.02
N ILE A 510 11.45 4.54 -5.57
CA ILE A 510 11.11 4.59 -7.00
C ILE A 510 12.36 4.77 -7.87
N LEU A 511 13.29 5.63 -7.46
CA LEU A 511 14.53 5.89 -8.21
C LEU A 511 15.39 4.61 -8.26
N THR A 512 15.55 3.92 -7.14
CA THR A 512 16.30 2.66 -7.05
C THR A 512 15.62 1.55 -7.87
N GLN A 513 14.29 1.44 -7.81
CA GLN A 513 13.54 0.47 -8.61
C GLN A 513 13.66 0.77 -10.12
N ALA A 514 13.57 2.04 -10.51
CA ALA A 514 13.73 2.46 -11.91
C ALA A 514 15.15 2.19 -12.42
N ALA A 515 16.16 2.48 -11.59
CA ALA A 515 17.55 2.14 -11.90
C ALA A 515 17.71 0.64 -12.16
N GLY A 516 17.07 -0.19 -11.36
CA GLY A 516 17.09 -1.65 -11.52
C GLY A 516 16.38 -2.20 -12.77
N ARG A 517 15.75 -1.35 -13.62
CA ARG A 517 15.09 -1.79 -14.88
C ARG A 517 16.00 -1.75 -16.10
N ALA A 518 16.97 -0.86 -16.14
CA ALA A 518 17.90 -0.78 -17.25
C ALA A 518 18.95 -1.91 -17.18
N GLY A 519 19.28 -2.52 -18.34
CA GLY A 519 20.37 -3.49 -18.44
C GLY A 519 20.12 -4.83 -17.76
N ARG A 520 18.90 -5.33 -17.75
CA ARG A 520 18.57 -6.71 -17.27
C ARG A 520 18.93 -7.80 -18.29
N GLY A 521 19.14 -7.42 -19.55
CA GLY A 521 19.62 -8.31 -20.58
C GLY A 521 21.15 -8.40 -20.62
N LYS A 522 21.68 -8.79 -21.78
CA LYS A 522 23.12 -8.86 -22.04
C LYS A 522 23.75 -7.50 -22.38
N LEU A 523 22.92 -6.45 -22.58
CA LEU A 523 23.34 -5.11 -22.93
C LEU A 523 23.46 -4.23 -21.68
N PRO A 524 24.49 -3.36 -21.59
CA PRO A 524 24.63 -2.43 -20.48
C PRO A 524 23.48 -1.42 -20.46
N GLY A 525 22.94 -1.18 -19.27
CA GLY A 525 21.86 -0.22 -19.06
C GLY A 525 22.36 1.17 -18.72
N GLU A 526 21.57 2.19 -19.06
CA GLU A 526 21.79 3.58 -18.68
C GLU A 526 20.52 4.17 -18.07
N VAL A 527 20.68 4.97 -17.01
CA VAL A 527 19.59 5.69 -16.37
C VAL A 527 19.94 7.18 -16.33
N LEU A 528 19.09 7.99 -16.94
CA LEU A 528 19.24 9.45 -16.94
C LEU A 528 18.16 10.05 -16.03
N ILE A 529 18.59 10.72 -14.95
CA ILE A 529 17.72 11.36 -13.98
C ILE A 529 17.78 12.86 -14.21
N GLN A 530 16.68 13.47 -14.62
CA GLN A 530 16.57 14.91 -14.82
C GLN A 530 15.97 15.58 -13.60
N SER A 531 16.61 16.63 -13.07
CA SER A 531 16.09 17.40 -11.95
C SER A 531 16.47 18.88 -12.02
N TYR A 532 15.58 19.73 -11.50
CA TYR A 532 15.89 21.12 -11.15
C TYR A 532 16.54 21.25 -9.76
N ARG A 533 16.74 20.14 -9.06
CA ARG A 533 17.36 20.05 -7.73
C ARG A 533 18.37 18.90 -7.66
N PRO A 534 19.42 18.91 -8.49
CA PRO A 534 20.40 17.82 -8.52
C PRO A 534 21.17 17.66 -7.18
N GLU A 535 21.21 18.69 -6.34
CA GLU A 535 21.86 18.70 -5.03
C GLU A 535 21.02 18.07 -3.89
N GLU A 536 19.85 17.52 -4.19
CA GLU A 536 19.06 16.83 -3.15
C GLU A 536 19.71 15.49 -2.79
N GLU A 537 20.01 15.33 -1.50
CA GLU A 537 20.68 14.16 -0.92
C GLU A 537 20.01 12.82 -1.34
N VAL A 538 18.68 12.81 -1.43
CA VAL A 538 17.94 11.59 -1.84
C VAL A 538 18.28 11.15 -3.26
N LEU A 539 18.64 12.07 -4.15
CA LEU A 539 19.06 11.73 -5.52
C LEU A 539 20.46 11.11 -5.53
N GLU A 540 21.40 11.68 -4.77
CA GLU A 540 22.75 11.15 -4.63
C GLU A 540 22.73 9.74 -4.06
N LEU A 541 22.04 9.55 -2.93
CA LEU A 541 21.91 8.24 -2.26
C LEU A 541 21.21 7.20 -3.17
N ALA A 542 20.20 7.62 -3.96
CA ALA A 542 19.55 6.73 -4.91
C ALA A 542 20.46 6.35 -6.10
N MET A 543 21.33 7.26 -6.55
CA MET A 543 22.33 6.97 -7.58
C MET A 543 23.38 5.96 -7.09
N GLU A 544 23.81 6.09 -5.84
CA GLU A 544 24.73 5.16 -5.20
C GLU A 544 24.05 3.84 -4.79
N GLN A 545 22.71 3.82 -4.79
CA GLN A 545 21.88 2.72 -4.30
C GLN A 545 22.19 2.37 -2.83
N ASP A 546 22.67 3.35 -2.07
CA ASP A 546 23.02 3.17 -0.65
C ASP A 546 21.78 3.35 0.24
N TYR A 547 21.09 2.23 0.47
CA TYR A 547 19.93 2.22 1.35
C TYR A 547 20.31 2.54 2.81
N PHE A 548 21.46 2.10 3.29
CA PHE A 548 21.85 2.32 4.69
C PHE A 548 22.12 3.80 4.98
N ALA A 549 22.85 4.48 4.10
CA ALA A 549 23.05 5.93 4.22
C ALA A 549 21.72 6.68 4.10
N PHE A 550 20.83 6.29 3.17
CA PHE A 550 19.49 6.84 3.06
C PHE A 550 18.70 6.66 4.37
N TYR A 551 18.67 5.45 4.92
CA TYR A 551 17.98 5.17 6.18
C TYR A 551 18.50 6.04 7.34
N GLN A 552 19.81 6.22 7.47
CA GLN A 552 20.40 7.06 8.51
C GLN A 552 20.03 8.53 8.36
N SER A 553 19.99 9.05 7.13
CA SER A 553 19.54 10.42 6.85
C SER A 553 18.06 10.59 7.21
N GLU A 554 17.20 9.67 6.74
CA GLU A 554 15.76 9.70 6.97
C GLU A 554 15.41 9.51 8.47
N LYS A 555 16.14 8.66 9.17
CA LYS A 555 16.04 8.45 10.62
C LYS A 555 16.27 9.75 11.39
N LYS A 556 17.34 10.51 11.05
CA LYS A 556 17.63 11.81 11.66
C LYS A 556 16.51 12.81 11.40
N PHE A 557 16.03 12.88 10.16
CA PHE A 557 14.95 13.78 9.76
C PHE A 557 13.67 13.49 10.54
N ARG A 558 13.20 12.24 10.54
CA ARG A 558 11.94 11.87 11.22
C ARG A 558 12.02 11.97 12.73
N LYS A 559 13.16 11.61 13.32
CA LYS A 559 13.35 11.76 14.77
C LYS A 559 13.29 13.23 15.21
N ARG A 560 13.89 14.14 14.42
CA ARG A 560 13.88 15.59 14.73
C ARG A 560 12.47 16.20 14.68
N LEU A 561 11.63 15.73 13.76
CA LEU A 561 10.28 16.25 13.52
C LEU A 561 9.17 15.37 14.12
N GLU A 562 9.56 14.35 14.90
CA GLU A 562 8.63 13.40 15.52
C GLU A 562 7.65 12.81 14.52
N TYR A 563 8.18 12.37 13.36
CA TYR A 563 7.41 11.64 12.38
C TYR A 563 7.50 10.12 12.59
N PRO A 564 6.47 9.36 12.16
CA PRO A 564 6.56 7.90 12.19
C PRO A 564 7.82 7.35 11.49
N PRO A 565 8.47 6.33 12.05
CA PRO A 565 8.07 5.52 13.20
C PRO A 565 8.54 6.02 14.57
N PHE A 566 9.14 7.23 14.70
CA PHE A 566 9.70 7.77 15.96
C PHE A 566 8.64 8.37 16.88
N ALA A 567 7.49 8.77 16.35
CA ALA A 567 6.24 8.96 17.06
C ALA A 567 5.13 8.25 16.28
N ARG A 568 4.01 8.00 16.91
CA ARG A 568 2.78 7.59 16.24
C ARG A 568 1.99 8.83 15.85
N MET A 569 1.36 8.80 14.71
CA MET A 569 0.51 9.90 14.25
C MET A 569 -0.86 9.35 13.84
N LEU A 570 -1.91 9.79 14.53
CA LEU A 570 -3.30 9.47 14.22
C LEU A 570 -3.91 10.63 13.44
N ALA A 571 -4.40 10.36 12.24
CA ALA A 571 -5.21 11.30 11.48
C ALA A 571 -6.70 10.96 11.66
N ILE A 572 -7.47 11.94 12.16
CA ILE A 572 -8.93 11.84 12.35
C ILE A 572 -9.59 12.73 11.32
N GLN A 573 -10.20 12.13 10.30
CA GLN A 573 -10.96 12.86 9.31
C GLN A 573 -12.44 12.87 9.70
N CYS A 574 -13.00 14.07 9.84
CA CYS A 574 -14.38 14.31 10.18
C CYS A 574 -15.13 14.92 8.98
N SER A 575 -16.35 14.43 8.70
CA SER A 575 -17.12 14.86 7.53
C SER A 575 -18.58 15.11 7.88
N TYR A 576 -19.13 16.26 7.43
CA TYR A 576 -20.54 16.59 7.60
C TYR A 576 -21.01 17.61 6.56
N GLN A 577 -22.31 17.72 6.34
CA GLN A 577 -22.91 18.60 5.33
C GLN A 577 -22.81 20.10 5.66
N GLU A 578 -22.88 20.45 6.95
CA GLU A 578 -22.80 21.82 7.44
C GLU A 578 -21.44 22.10 8.06
N GLU A 579 -20.67 23.00 7.48
CA GLU A 579 -19.31 23.30 7.93
C GLU A 579 -19.26 23.94 9.32
N GLU A 580 -20.16 24.88 9.60
CA GLU A 580 -20.22 25.59 10.88
C GLU A 580 -20.52 24.63 12.03
N PHE A 581 -21.50 23.74 11.84
CA PHE A 581 -21.82 22.69 12.80
C PHE A 581 -20.62 21.78 13.04
N LEU A 582 -19.95 21.29 11.97
CA LEU A 582 -18.78 20.45 12.05
C LEU A 582 -17.67 21.14 12.86
N SER A 583 -17.39 22.42 12.56
CA SER A 583 -16.35 23.19 13.26
C SER A 583 -16.65 23.34 14.74
N LEU A 584 -17.88 23.72 15.09
CA LEU A 584 -18.31 23.91 16.47
C LEU A 584 -18.20 22.61 17.29
N MET A 585 -18.62 21.48 16.70
CA MET A 585 -18.56 20.17 17.38
C MET A 585 -17.09 19.77 17.65
N LEU A 586 -16.22 19.94 16.66
CA LEU A 586 -14.80 19.63 16.79
C LEU A 586 -14.11 20.51 17.83
N GLU A 587 -14.37 21.82 17.84
CA GLU A 587 -13.81 22.74 18.83
C GLU A 587 -14.23 22.38 20.27
N LYS A 588 -15.51 22.05 20.48
CA LYS A 588 -16.00 21.59 21.78
C LYS A 588 -15.33 20.29 22.22
N THR A 589 -15.21 19.32 21.29
CA THR A 589 -14.56 18.03 21.57
C THR A 589 -13.11 18.23 21.97
N ILE A 590 -12.35 19.03 21.21
CA ILE A 590 -10.95 19.32 21.49
C ILE A 590 -10.77 19.95 22.87
N LYS A 591 -11.60 20.95 23.22
CA LYS A 591 -11.56 21.59 24.55
C LYS A 591 -11.75 20.59 25.69
N ARG A 592 -12.62 19.57 25.52
CA ARG A 592 -12.88 18.57 26.55
C ARG A 592 -11.73 17.61 26.74
N ILE A 593 -11.03 17.24 25.69
CA ILE A 593 -9.91 16.29 25.76
C ILE A 593 -8.59 16.97 26.08
N GLN A 594 -8.50 18.31 26.05
CA GLN A 594 -7.27 19.08 26.19
C GLN A 594 -6.47 18.69 27.45
N GLY A 595 -7.10 18.60 28.61
CA GLY A 595 -6.43 18.21 29.85
C GLY A 595 -5.87 16.78 29.83
N THR A 596 -6.52 15.86 29.05
CA THR A 596 -5.99 14.50 28.87
C THR A 596 -4.82 14.51 27.88
N LEU A 597 -4.87 15.30 26.81
CA LEU A 597 -3.75 15.46 25.88
C LEU A 597 -2.49 15.95 26.60
N GLU A 598 -2.61 16.97 27.44
CA GLU A 598 -1.51 17.51 28.24
C GLU A 598 -0.93 16.47 29.22
N LYS A 599 -1.80 15.75 29.92
CA LYS A 599 -1.40 14.67 30.85
C LYS A 599 -0.64 13.54 30.14
N GLU A 600 -1.09 13.16 28.97
CA GLU A 600 -0.49 12.07 28.16
C GLU A 600 0.66 12.59 27.26
N GLN A 601 1.06 13.86 27.36
CA GLN A 601 2.09 14.49 26.53
C GLN A 601 1.86 14.31 25.03
N ALA A 602 0.59 14.43 24.61
CA ALA A 602 0.18 14.28 23.23
C ALA A 602 -0.03 15.64 22.57
N GLU A 603 0.44 15.80 21.35
CA GLU A 603 0.22 17.00 20.56
C GLU A 603 -0.97 16.83 19.63
N LEU A 604 -1.86 17.84 19.60
CA LEU A 604 -2.99 17.90 18.69
C LEU A 604 -2.86 19.06 17.71
N PHE A 605 -3.03 18.78 16.44
CA PHE A 605 -3.02 19.76 15.35
C PHE A 605 -4.36 19.76 14.61
N GLY A 606 -4.92 20.95 14.38
CA GLY A 606 -6.20 21.09 13.69
C GLY A 606 -7.33 21.60 14.59
N PRO A 607 -8.58 21.58 14.10
CA PRO A 607 -9.04 21.00 12.84
C PRO A 607 -8.66 21.83 11.60
N PHE A 608 -8.11 21.18 10.57
CA PHE A 608 -7.74 21.83 9.31
C PHE A 608 -8.65 21.34 8.17
N PRO A 609 -8.83 22.11 7.08
CA PRO A 609 -9.45 21.60 5.87
C PRO A 609 -8.68 20.37 5.34
N ALA A 610 -9.39 19.29 5.01
CA ALA A 610 -8.76 18.14 4.37
C ALA A 610 -8.29 18.48 2.94
N THR A 611 -7.38 17.70 2.37
CA THR A 611 -6.86 17.88 1.00
C THR A 611 -7.98 17.97 -0.03
N ILE A 612 -9.02 17.12 0.11
CA ILE A 612 -10.27 17.27 -0.59
C ILE A 612 -11.28 17.84 0.40
N TYR A 613 -11.43 19.15 0.38
CA TYR A 613 -12.21 19.89 1.37
C TYR A 613 -13.71 19.59 1.34
N LYS A 614 -14.28 19.41 0.15
CA LYS A 614 -15.70 19.07 -0.05
C LYS A 614 -15.84 17.88 -1.00
N LEU A 615 -16.56 16.85 -0.58
CA LEU A 615 -16.81 15.65 -1.37
C LEU A 615 -18.26 15.20 -1.18
N LYS A 616 -19.03 15.07 -2.27
CA LYS A 616 -20.47 14.67 -2.24
C LYS A 616 -21.24 15.49 -1.20
N ASP A 617 -21.10 16.81 -1.28
CA ASP A 617 -21.72 17.83 -0.42
C ASP A 617 -21.35 17.77 1.07
N ASN A 618 -20.41 16.91 1.48
CA ASN A 618 -19.86 16.91 2.82
C ASN A 618 -18.56 17.72 2.89
N PHE A 619 -18.49 18.65 3.83
CA PHE A 619 -17.25 19.31 4.22
C PHE A 619 -16.40 18.36 5.03
N ARG A 620 -15.08 18.43 4.85
CA ARG A 620 -14.12 17.51 5.44
C ARG A 620 -13.04 18.27 6.20
N LYS A 621 -12.87 17.96 7.46
CA LYS A 621 -11.80 18.49 8.32
C LYS A 621 -10.97 17.34 8.86
N ILE A 622 -9.70 17.61 9.12
CA ILE A 622 -8.74 16.64 9.62
C ILE A 622 -8.07 17.16 10.89
N ILE A 623 -7.89 16.28 11.84
CA ILE A 623 -7.17 16.50 13.10
C ILE A 623 -6.03 15.49 13.13
N TYR A 624 -4.85 15.90 13.57
CA TYR A 624 -3.74 15.00 13.83
C TYR A 624 -3.44 14.96 15.31
N ILE A 625 -3.20 13.77 15.84
CA ILE A 625 -2.70 13.57 17.22
C ILE A 625 -1.38 12.84 17.11
N LYS A 626 -0.32 13.39 17.71
CA LYS A 626 1.00 12.77 17.81
C LYS A 626 1.26 12.32 19.24
N GLN A 627 1.81 11.10 19.38
CA GLN A 627 2.22 10.52 20.65
C GLN A 627 3.16 9.33 20.40
N GLU A 628 4.12 9.08 21.25
CA GLU A 628 5.08 7.97 21.07
C GLU A 628 4.43 6.59 21.27
N SER A 629 3.59 6.47 22.28
CA SER A 629 2.95 5.20 22.66
C SER A 629 1.74 4.87 21.80
N HIS A 630 1.73 3.66 21.24
CA HIS A 630 0.61 3.12 20.49
C HIS A 630 -0.68 3.05 21.32
N ASP A 631 -0.59 2.51 22.54
CA ASP A 631 -1.75 2.31 23.42
C ASP A 631 -2.38 3.65 23.83
N ILE A 632 -1.55 4.67 24.02
CA ILE A 632 -2.05 6.02 24.33
C ILE A 632 -2.79 6.59 23.12
N ILE A 633 -2.26 6.46 21.92
CA ILE A 633 -2.94 6.93 20.68
C ILE A 633 -4.31 6.27 20.53
N ILE A 634 -4.41 4.96 20.76
CA ILE A 634 -5.69 4.24 20.69
C ILE A 634 -6.66 4.74 21.76
N ARG A 635 -6.19 4.94 23.00
CA ARG A 635 -7.03 5.52 24.08
C ARG A 635 -7.50 6.93 23.74
N LEU A 636 -6.62 7.79 23.22
CA LEU A 636 -6.97 9.17 22.82
C LEU A 636 -7.97 9.18 21.67
N ARG A 637 -7.84 8.29 20.70
CA ARG A 637 -8.83 8.09 19.64
C ARG A 637 -10.20 7.76 20.22
N ASN A 638 -10.26 6.78 21.10
CA ASN A 638 -11.51 6.33 21.70
C ASN A 638 -12.15 7.45 22.56
N LEU A 639 -11.34 8.16 23.33
CA LEU A 639 -11.79 9.34 24.10
C LEU A 639 -12.33 10.44 23.18
N PHE A 640 -11.66 10.72 22.05
CA PHE A 640 -12.13 11.70 21.07
C PHE A 640 -13.52 11.31 20.54
N VAL A 641 -13.71 10.04 20.19
CA VAL A 641 -15.01 9.53 19.72
C VAL A 641 -16.07 9.69 20.81
N GLU A 642 -15.78 9.28 22.03
CA GLU A 642 -16.71 9.36 23.16
C GLU A 642 -17.15 10.81 23.41
N GLU A 643 -16.21 11.74 23.51
CA GLU A 643 -16.51 13.16 23.76
C GLU A 643 -17.27 13.81 22.59
N LEU A 644 -16.91 13.45 21.32
CA LEU A 644 -17.65 13.91 20.16
C LEU A 644 -19.10 13.43 20.19
N ARG A 645 -19.36 12.15 20.55
CA ARG A 645 -20.71 11.57 20.58
C ARG A 645 -21.57 12.11 21.70
N LYS A 646 -21.01 12.69 22.77
CA LYS A 646 -21.76 13.42 23.78
C LYS A 646 -22.46 14.66 23.19
N GLU A 647 -21.85 15.32 22.19
CA GLU A 647 -22.41 16.46 21.47
C GLU A 647 -23.20 16.03 20.24
N ASP A 648 -22.64 15.14 19.43
CA ASP A 648 -23.26 14.57 18.22
C ASP A 648 -24.03 13.27 18.56
N LYS A 649 -25.06 13.38 19.37
CA LYS A 649 -25.87 12.22 19.86
C LYS A 649 -26.53 11.40 18.73
N ARG A 650 -26.68 11.97 17.53
CA ARG A 650 -27.26 11.29 16.37
C ARG A 650 -26.19 10.65 15.47
N SER A 651 -24.92 10.76 15.85
CA SER A 651 -23.79 10.26 15.04
C SER A 651 -23.82 10.76 13.58
N LEU A 652 -24.12 12.04 13.40
CA LEU A 652 -24.25 12.68 12.07
C LEU A 652 -22.87 12.90 11.45
N ILE A 653 -21.84 13.21 12.29
CA ILE A 653 -20.48 13.41 11.84
C ILE A 653 -19.87 12.05 11.53
N GLN A 654 -19.46 11.86 10.28
CA GLN A 654 -18.75 10.66 9.84
C GLN A 654 -17.28 10.77 10.20
N LEU A 655 -16.75 9.74 10.85
CA LEU A 655 -15.36 9.63 11.27
C LEU A 655 -14.62 8.63 10.41
N GLN A 656 -13.36 8.94 10.11
CA GLN A 656 -12.43 8.05 9.47
C GLN A 656 -11.05 8.23 10.10
N PHE A 657 -10.47 7.13 10.55
CA PHE A 657 -9.17 7.12 11.22
C PHE A 657 -8.10 6.59 10.29
N ASP A 658 -6.91 7.12 10.43
CA ASP A 658 -5.71 6.66 9.74
C ASP A 658 -4.54 6.70 10.72
N LEU A 659 -4.03 5.55 11.09
CA LEU A 659 -2.83 5.41 11.92
C LEU A 659 -1.61 5.36 10.98
N LEU A 660 -0.74 6.35 11.15
CA LEU A 660 0.43 6.58 10.30
C LEU A 660 1.72 6.15 11.03
#